data_d120968514f0cfea29ced920ee2a46a3
#
_entry.id   d120968514f0cfea29ced920ee2a46a3
#
_cell.length_a   1.000
_cell.length_b   1.000
_cell.length_c   1.000
_cell.angle_alpha   90.00
_cell.angle_beta   90.00
_cell.angle_gamma   90.00
#
_symmetry.space_group_name_H-M   'P 1'
#
loop_
_entity.id
_entity.type
_entity.pdbx_description
1 polymer ?
#
loop_
_entity_poly.entity_id
_entity_poly.type
_entity_poly.pdbx_seq_one_letter_code
_entity_poly.pdbx_strand_id
1 'polypeptide(L)'
;MQRHLYIFALIAILLSATFGASTACAHPRTIRNIGATDGLSDLLVNSIFEDADGLIWFGTGSTIEQFDGMTLNHYPLPKDASQQSLRIEAITGIDKQIFCCNNHTLYLLDKQTNELHSILSGQIEGIIRDLCVAGHNLYIATSQGLYIYNTHTGVLTRNVLNHTSPTASQNDLRHLKTDTNGNIWVTSKAGLHNFSSNGNWSHYYYSGLPEGGFTELAIIDDYIFLGSFHNGIYMFHTPTAEFALAFSMVSPIVTLQAVDSLMMVATDGDGVFLFDRYKRVQAHYTSATQPTTLTSNSIYRALVDSRGLLWIGYYQHGLDYTLGQTQQFSIYQSNLLNTQGMAVRSLTIHGHQAVIGTRQGLYWLDSDRQLVRHFDERVLNSKMVFATLYHNGLYYIGTYGGGLYTMSDKGEQPKSIRSPCIGRDIFSLALDSIGRVWVGSDIGVAALYDRQPVRHFAADSTSILPPGYAYCIYFDRADRGWFCTESGVVLYDAIGDSLTTAPLPDDFPTSMTVRNIYHDRLGRMYFIPQKGETYVTDSLLRPCSVTLPKETNFSMIEDTIGQLWITTADGLYCRRTDNSLHRYGYANGLPSAIFTLCRPQRSESGTIWLGNAEGLIALDPAKVAQYEYNSRVSITRIEQHRSTVTFRFSDLRYSDPSTMYYEYRLEGVDENSHIIRSRGEATYTDLRPGNYTFHVQSYGEPETETTVRVRVPIGPRGWMQIILVALIVLALYPVYRLIRHYLRTSNPASEDEQSADDEPAEQKAKYANVSIPDETLDALHAQIDGIMNEQQLYLRQDLKIAEVAKLVNVPPYQLSYLFTQHMQTTFYDYLYDFRIEEFKRRIIAGELKRYTVEALAQRCGFNSRASFFRIFKKKTGTTPNEFIKQLKNNNATR
;
A
#
# COMPACT_ATOMS: atom_id res chain seq x y z
N MET A 1 -48.31 -38.21 33.33
CA MET A 1 -47.80 -36.87 33.08
C MET A 1 -46.31 -36.73 33.31
N GLN A 2 -45.66 -37.26 34.31
CA GLN A 2 -44.20 -37.16 34.52
C GLN A 2 -43.32 -37.89 33.49
N ARG A 3 -43.78 -39.00 32.90
CA ARG A 3 -43.00 -39.72 31.86
C ARG A 3 -42.97 -38.99 30.51
N HIS A 4 -43.96 -38.20 30.17
CA HIS A 4 -43.95 -37.39 28.96
C HIS A 4 -43.07 -36.12 29.04
N LEU A 5 -42.93 -35.59 30.28
CA LEU A 5 -42.01 -34.46 30.52
C LEU A 5 -40.54 -34.85 30.37
N TYR A 6 -40.16 -36.07 30.79
CA TYR A 6 -38.80 -36.58 30.63
C TYR A 6 -38.44 -36.88 29.15
N ILE A 7 -39.42 -37.35 28.38
CA ILE A 7 -39.22 -37.60 26.92
C ILE A 7 -39.09 -36.28 26.17
N PHE A 8 -39.86 -35.26 26.50
CA PHE A 8 -39.72 -33.93 25.93
C PHE A 8 -38.42 -33.25 26.33
N ALA A 9 -37.95 -33.42 27.57
CA ALA A 9 -36.67 -32.91 28.01
C ALA A 9 -35.49 -33.64 27.33
N LEU A 10 -35.58 -34.97 27.12
CA LEU A 10 -34.57 -35.76 26.41
C LEU A 10 -34.55 -35.46 24.93
N ILE A 11 -35.70 -35.23 24.28
CA ILE A 11 -35.78 -34.78 22.87
C ILE A 11 -35.27 -33.36 22.73
N ALA A 12 -35.52 -32.46 23.68
CA ALA A 12 -34.95 -31.11 23.66
C ALA A 12 -33.42 -31.13 23.85
N ILE A 13 -32.88 -32.01 24.66
CA ILE A 13 -31.43 -32.21 24.87
C ILE A 13 -30.79 -32.90 23.65
N LEU A 14 -31.47 -33.86 23.01
CA LEU A 14 -31.01 -34.51 21.77
C LEU A 14 -31.11 -33.56 20.53
N LEU A 15 -32.13 -32.72 20.49
CA LEU A 15 -32.23 -31.67 19.44
C LEU A 15 -31.23 -30.53 19.65
N SER A 16 -30.78 -30.26 20.88
CA SER A 16 -29.69 -29.31 21.12
C SER A 16 -28.30 -29.88 20.85
N ALA A 17 -28.16 -31.21 20.77
CA ALA A 17 -26.88 -31.89 20.48
C ALA A 17 -26.66 -32.18 18.97
N THR A 18 -27.69 -32.06 18.12
CA THR A 18 -27.58 -32.38 16.69
C THR A 18 -27.64 -31.17 15.75
N PHE A 19 -27.85 -29.98 16.28
CA PHE A 19 -27.56 -28.75 15.58
C PHE A 19 -26.15 -28.29 15.98
N GLY A 20 -25.16 -28.96 15.45
CA GLY A 20 -23.88 -28.35 15.20
C GLY A 20 -24.19 -27.13 14.33
N ALA A 21 -24.33 -25.97 14.95
CA ALA A 21 -24.32 -24.71 14.28
C ALA A 21 -23.04 -24.67 13.46
N SER A 22 -23.16 -24.78 12.15
CA SER A 22 -22.18 -24.17 11.28
C SER A 22 -22.29 -22.67 11.59
N THR A 23 -21.61 -22.24 12.65
CA THR A 23 -21.23 -20.86 12.81
C THR A 23 -20.49 -20.53 11.52
N ALA A 24 -21.13 -19.80 10.64
CA ALA A 24 -20.39 -18.97 9.72
C ALA A 24 -19.48 -18.15 10.63
N CYS A 25 -18.25 -18.62 10.83
CA CYS A 25 -17.24 -17.94 11.60
C CYS A 25 -17.04 -16.62 10.88
N ALA A 26 -17.61 -15.56 11.42
CA ALA A 26 -17.07 -14.24 11.16
C ALA A 26 -15.59 -14.39 11.49
N HIS A 27 -14.73 -14.27 10.46
CA HIS A 27 -13.29 -14.42 10.66
C HIS A 27 -12.86 -13.45 11.77
N PRO A 28 -12.02 -13.88 12.72
CA PRO A 28 -11.62 -13.06 13.83
C PRO A 28 -10.96 -11.78 13.29
N ARG A 29 -11.60 -10.64 13.52
CA ARG A 29 -11.07 -9.34 13.10
C ARG A 29 -10.12 -8.85 14.18
N THR A 30 -8.92 -8.43 13.81
CA THR A 30 -8.01 -7.77 14.74
C THR A 30 -8.59 -6.39 15.08
N ILE A 31 -8.66 -6.08 16.36
CA ILE A 31 -9.04 -4.75 16.86
C ILE A 31 -7.79 -3.96 17.21
N ARG A 32 -7.78 -2.69 16.84
CA ARG A 32 -6.77 -1.72 17.24
C ARG A 32 -7.45 -0.64 18.08
N ASN A 33 -6.80 -0.25 19.18
CA ASN A 33 -7.20 0.87 20.00
C ASN A 33 -6.42 2.13 19.61
N ILE A 34 -7.10 3.27 19.54
CA ILE A 34 -6.54 4.61 19.42
C ILE A 34 -6.72 5.29 20.78
N GLY A 35 -5.62 5.51 21.47
CA GLY A 35 -5.57 6.11 22.78
C GLY A 35 -4.72 7.37 22.86
N ALA A 36 -4.38 7.78 24.09
CA ALA A 36 -3.54 8.95 24.32
C ALA A 36 -2.13 8.81 23.71
N THR A 37 -1.59 7.59 23.63
CA THR A 37 -0.29 7.30 23.02
C THR A 37 -0.28 7.47 21.50
N ASP A 38 -1.44 7.36 20.86
CA ASP A 38 -1.62 7.57 19.43
C ASP A 38 -1.93 9.04 19.11
N GLY A 39 -2.01 9.89 20.12
CA GLY A 39 -2.25 11.33 19.99
C GLY A 39 -3.70 11.75 20.15
N LEU A 40 -4.60 10.88 20.60
CA LEU A 40 -5.99 11.24 20.87
C LEU A 40 -6.08 12.35 21.92
N SER A 41 -6.86 13.40 21.66
CA SER A 41 -6.93 14.58 22.54
C SER A 41 -7.67 14.32 23.87
N ASP A 42 -8.62 13.40 23.88
CA ASP A 42 -9.37 12.94 25.05
C ASP A 42 -9.80 11.49 24.88
N LEU A 43 -9.82 10.72 25.96
CA LEU A 43 -10.22 9.30 25.96
C LEU A 43 -11.74 9.09 25.89
N LEU A 44 -12.54 10.14 26.07
CA LEU A 44 -13.97 10.13 25.87
C LEU A 44 -14.30 10.33 24.39
N VAL A 45 -14.91 9.34 23.74
CA VAL A 45 -15.37 9.42 22.36
C VAL A 45 -16.90 9.31 22.31
N ASN A 46 -17.58 10.43 22.00
CA ASN A 46 -19.04 10.54 22.11
C ASN A 46 -19.79 10.31 20.81
N SER A 47 -19.18 10.65 19.70
CA SER A 47 -19.80 10.59 18.38
C SER A 47 -18.81 10.10 17.35
N ILE A 48 -19.29 9.34 16.39
CA ILE A 48 -18.49 8.79 15.29
C ILE A 48 -19.29 8.97 14.00
N PHE A 49 -18.61 9.43 12.96
CA PHE A 49 -19.20 9.70 11.66
C PHE A 49 -18.23 9.38 10.52
N GLU A 50 -18.71 8.76 9.45
CA GLU A 50 -17.97 8.56 8.20
C GLU A 50 -18.44 9.58 7.18
N ASP A 51 -17.51 10.34 6.58
CA ASP A 51 -17.88 11.29 5.53
C ASP A 51 -17.91 10.65 4.13
N ALA A 52 -18.34 11.41 3.13
CA ALA A 52 -18.46 10.94 1.74
C ALA A 52 -17.09 10.55 1.11
N ASP A 53 -15.99 11.05 1.63
CA ASP A 53 -14.63 10.69 1.19
C ASP A 53 -14.11 9.42 1.89
N GLY A 54 -14.86 8.87 2.85
CA GLY A 54 -14.50 7.69 3.64
C GLY A 54 -13.58 7.97 4.83
N LEU A 55 -13.38 9.24 5.20
CA LEU A 55 -12.66 9.64 6.40
C LEU A 55 -13.54 9.47 7.64
N ILE A 56 -12.94 9.02 8.73
CA ILE A 56 -13.66 8.86 10.00
C ILE A 56 -13.45 10.09 10.88
N TRP A 57 -14.56 10.64 11.33
CA TRP A 57 -14.64 11.77 12.23
C TRP A 57 -15.21 11.33 13.56
N PHE A 58 -14.62 11.79 14.65
CA PHE A 58 -15.16 11.51 15.98
C PHE A 58 -14.99 12.71 16.91
N GLY A 59 -15.98 12.84 17.78
CA GLY A 59 -16.05 13.89 18.77
C GLY A 59 -15.53 13.40 20.11
N THR A 60 -14.67 14.20 20.71
CA THR A 60 -14.16 14.00 22.06
C THR A 60 -14.71 15.02 23.04
N GLY A 61 -14.11 15.17 24.21
CA GLY A 61 -14.54 16.15 25.21
C GLY A 61 -14.59 17.60 24.69
N SER A 62 -13.67 17.99 23.81
CA SER A 62 -13.59 19.38 23.32
C SER A 62 -13.01 19.52 21.91
N THR A 63 -12.81 18.42 21.23
CA THR A 63 -12.11 18.40 19.93
C THR A 63 -12.83 17.50 18.96
N ILE A 64 -12.94 17.94 17.70
CA ILE A 64 -13.27 17.05 16.60
C ILE A 64 -11.96 16.45 16.11
N GLU A 65 -11.95 15.14 15.97
CA GLU A 65 -10.83 14.39 15.46
C GLU A 65 -11.15 13.84 14.07
N GLN A 66 -10.22 13.96 13.15
CA GLN A 66 -10.29 13.32 11.84
C GLN A 66 -9.20 12.27 11.75
N PHE A 67 -9.57 11.05 11.40
CA PHE A 67 -8.65 9.95 11.24
C PHE A 67 -8.68 9.42 9.81
N ASP A 68 -7.50 9.28 9.21
CA ASP A 68 -7.32 8.80 7.84
C ASP A 68 -6.71 7.38 7.77
N GLY A 69 -6.67 6.67 8.89
CA GLY A 69 -6.02 5.36 9.03
C GLY A 69 -4.57 5.44 9.50
N MET A 70 -3.95 6.62 9.46
CA MET A 70 -2.55 6.85 9.83
C MET A 70 -2.36 8.00 10.80
N THR A 71 -3.02 9.12 10.55
CA THR A 71 -2.83 10.37 11.29
C THR A 71 -4.14 10.87 11.87
N LEU A 72 -4.03 11.48 13.06
CA LEU A 72 -5.10 12.22 13.71
C LEU A 72 -4.91 13.71 13.44
N ASN A 73 -5.93 14.33 12.84
CA ASN A 73 -6.00 15.78 12.72
C ASN A 73 -6.98 16.32 13.76
N HIS A 74 -6.57 17.34 14.50
CA HIS A 74 -7.30 17.87 15.63
C HIS A 74 -7.92 19.23 15.29
N TYR A 75 -9.20 19.39 15.58
CA TYR A 75 -9.95 20.64 15.42
C TYR A 75 -10.60 21.01 16.76
N PRO A 76 -9.89 21.72 17.65
CA PRO A 76 -10.41 22.09 18.95
C PRO A 76 -11.57 23.09 18.79
N LEU A 77 -12.63 22.93 19.58
CA LEU A 77 -13.74 23.87 19.60
C LEU A 77 -13.24 25.25 20.04
N PRO A 78 -13.75 26.34 19.42
CA PRO A 78 -13.45 27.69 19.85
C PRO A 78 -13.81 27.89 21.33
N LYS A 79 -12.88 28.43 22.12
CA LYS A 79 -13.10 28.73 23.54
C LYS A 79 -14.03 29.95 23.66
N ASP A 80 -15.28 29.70 23.93
CA ASP A 80 -16.24 30.76 24.24
C ASP A 80 -16.36 30.87 25.76
N ALA A 81 -16.20 32.06 26.34
CA ALA A 81 -16.05 32.29 27.77
C ALA A 81 -17.30 31.92 28.61
N SER A 82 -18.42 31.59 27.97
CA SER A 82 -19.72 31.31 28.59
C SER A 82 -20.11 29.85 28.70
N GLN A 83 -19.30 28.91 28.18
CA GLN A 83 -19.74 27.50 27.98
C GLN A 83 -19.29 26.57 29.11
N GLN A 84 -20.27 26.00 29.80
CA GLN A 84 -20.07 25.01 30.88
C GLN A 84 -19.81 23.57 30.39
N SER A 85 -20.04 23.25 29.12
CA SER A 85 -19.78 21.92 28.54
C SER A 85 -19.28 22.05 27.10
N LEU A 86 -18.08 21.52 26.84
CA LEU A 86 -17.46 21.53 25.53
C LEU A 86 -17.67 20.20 24.78
N ARG A 87 -18.33 19.24 25.38
CA ARG A 87 -18.52 17.89 24.85
C ARG A 87 -19.26 17.89 23.52
N ILE A 88 -18.71 17.20 22.50
CA ILE A 88 -19.32 17.06 21.18
C ILE A 88 -20.36 15.92 21.21
N GLU A 89 -21.62 16.24 21.02
CA GLU A 89 -22.74 15.29 21.12
C GLU A 89 -22.99 14.55 19.79
N ALA A 90 -22.96 15.26 18.67
CA ALA A 90 -23.18 14.68 17.36
C ALA A 90 -22.31 15.32 16.29
N ILE A 91 -21.98 14.53 15.27
CA ILE A 91 -21.25 14.92 14.07
C ILE A 91 -22.00 14.38 12.86
N THR A 92 -22.12 15.22 11.82
CA THR A 92 -22.63 14.83 10.51
C THR A 92 -21.95 15.67 9.42
N GLY A 93 -22.15 15.36 8.15
CA GLY A 93 -21.52 16.12 7.09
C GLY A 93 -22.32 16.10 5.79
N ILE A 94 -22.06 17.10 4.96
CA ILE A 94 -22.56 17.20 3.59
C ILE A 94 -21.45 17.78 2.72
N ASP A 95 -21.13 17.11 1.63
CA ASP A 95 -20.07 17.51 0.72
C ASP A 95 -18.74 17.77 1.46
N LYS A 96 -18.30 19.04 1.46
CA LYS A 96 -17.06 19.47 2.12
C LYS A 96 -17.24 20.13 3.48
N GLN A 97 -18.45 20.06 4.00
CA GLN A 97 -18.84 20.67 5.26
C GLN A 97 -19.10 19.62 6.33
N ILE A 98 -18.46 19.73 7.47
CA ILE A 98 -18.71 18.90 8.66
C ILE A 98 -19.41 19.77 9.69
N PHE A 99 -20.56 19.30 10.12
CA PHE A 99 -21.35 19.92 11.19
C PHE A 99 -21.17 19.12 12.48
N CYS A 100 -20.90 19.80 13.56
CA CYS A 100 -20.91 19.19 14.87
C CYS A 100 -21.61 20.09 15.88
N CYS A 101 -22.05 19.52 16.99
CA CYS A 101 -22.69 20.29 18.02
C CYS A 101 -22.21 19.87 19.40
N ASN A 102 -22.24 20.83 20.33
CA ASN A 102 -22.38 20.55 21.74
C ASN A 102 -23.84 20.78 22.14
N ASN A 103 -24.16 20.70 23.45
CA ASN A 103 -25.51 20.87 23.95
C ASN A 103 -26.19 22.19 23.55
N HIS A 104 -25.43 23.23 23.18
CA HIS A 104 -25.97 24.60 23.00
C HIS A 104 -25.56 25.28 21.70
N THR A 105 -24.51 24.81 21.06
CA THR A 105 -23.91 25.50 19.91
C THR A 105 -23.68 24.53 18.75
N LEU A 106 -24.03 24.97 17.56
CA LEU A 106 -23.73 24.29 16.31
C LEU A 106 -22.45 24.89 15.73
N TYR A 107 -21.55 24.05 15.28
CA TYR A 107 -20.29 24.40 14.64
C TYR A 107 -20.25 23.86 13.21
N LEU A 108 -19.56 24.60 12.35
CA LEU A 108 -19.26 24.23 10.98
C LEU A 108 -17.74 24.20 10.79
N LEU A 109 -17.24 23.07 10.31
CA LEU A 109 -15.88 22.90 9.83
C LEU A 109 -15.91 22.81 8.30
N ASP A 110 -15.22 23.71 7.63
CA ASP A 110 -14.98 23.65 6.18
C ASP A 110 -13.71 22.83 5.91
N LYS A 111 -13.85 21.72 5.21
CA LYS A 111 -12.72 20.82 4.86
C LYS A 111 -11.72 21.46 3.88
N GLN A 112 -12.10 22.54 3.16
CA GLN A 112 -11.19 23.22 2.23
C GLN A 112 -10.28 24.21 2.93
N THR A 113 -10.85 24.99 3.87
CA THR A 113 -10.10 26.00 4.61
C THR A 113 -9.53 25.46 5.93
N ASN A 114 -10.05 24.31 6.40
CA ASN A 114 -9.77 23.74 7.73
C ASN A 114 -10.16 24.68 8.88
N GLU A 115 -11.11 25.59 8.64
CA GLU A 115 -11.58 26.53 9.66
C GLU A 115 -12.84 26.00 10.34
N LEU A 116 -12.80 25.97 11.66
CA LEU A 116 -13.92 25.60 12.52
C LEU A 116 -14.48 26.86 13.18
N HIS A 117 -15.75 27.14 12.97
CA HIS A 117 -16.44 28.29 13.56
C HIS A 117 -17.86 27.94 14.01
N SER A 118 -18.38 28.69 15.00
CA SER A 118 -19.75 28.54 15.45
C SER A 118 -20.72 29.20 14.47
N ILE A 119 -21.85 28.51 14.20
CA ILE A 119 -22.93 29.03 13.39
C ILE A 119 -24.23 29.04 14.18
N LEU A 120 -25.20 29.91 13.78
CA LEU A 120 -26.53 30.01 14.39
C LEU A 120 -26.48 30.27 15.93
N SER A 121 -25.44 30.91 16.44
CA SER A 121 -25.31 31.21 17.89
C SER A 121 -26.52 32.00 18.41
N GLY A 122 -27.16 31.50 19.49
CA GLY A 122 -28.33 32.09 20.10
C GLY A 122 -29.64 32.01 19.31
N GLN A 123 -29.67 31.32 18.16
CA GLN A 123 -30.86 31.12 17.35
C GLN A 123 -31.56 29.75 17.60
N ILE A 124 -30.85 28.80 18.20
CA ILE A 124 -31.36 27.48 18.54
C ILE A 124 -31.64 27.45 20.03
N GLU A 125 -32.90 27.18 20.37
CA GLU A 125 -33.36 27.04 21.74
C GLU A 125 -33.40 25.57 22.18
N GLY A 126 -33.10 25.34 23.47
CA GLY A 126 -33.05 23.99 24.05
C GLY A 126 -31.71 23.32 23.94
N ILE A 127 -31.65 22.07 24.36
CA ILE A 127 -30.45 21.25 24.32
C ILE A 127 -30.40 20.54 22.96
N ILE A 128 -29.34 20.74 22.19
CA ILE A 128 -29.12 20.03 20.93
C ILE A 128 -28.69 18.59 21.28
N ARG A 129 -29.29 17.59 20.63
CA ARG A 129 -29.06 16.18 20.95
C ARG A 129 -28.52 15.38 19.77
N ASP A 130 -28.99 15.66 18.55
CA ASP A 130 -28.59 14.90 17.37
C ASP A 130 -28.71 15.73 16.10
N LEU A 131 -27.96 15.34 15.08
CA LEU A 131 -27.88 15.98 13.78
C LEU A 131 -28.10 14.94 12.68
N CYS A 132 -28.89 15.28 11.66
CA CYS A 132 -29.09 14.44 10.49
C CYS A 132 -29.16 15.30 9.23
N VAL A 133 -28.59 14.83 8.14
CA VAL A 133 -28.65 15.53 6.84
C VAL A 133 -29.56 14.76 5.89
N ALA A 134 -30.45 15.49 5.20
CA ALA A 134 -31.20 14.97 4.07
C ALA A 134 -31.29 16.03 2.96
N GLY A 135 -30.75 15.72 1.79
CA GLY A 135 -30.55 16.67 0.71
C GLY A 135 -29.67 17.84 1.14
N HIS A 136 -30.15 19.08 1.00
CA HIS A 136 -29.45 20.29 1.42
C HIS A 136 -29.89 20.82 2.80
N ASN A 137 -30.65 20.04 3.54
CA ASN A 137 -31.15 20.43 4.85
C ASN A 137 -30.44 19.68 5.96
N LEU A 138 -29.95 20.43 6.93
CA LEU A 138 -29.48 19.91 8.21
C LEU A 138 -30.64 19.96 9.21
N TYR A 139 -31.04 18.79 9.70
CA TYR A 139 -32.07 18.62 10.73
C TYR A 139 -31.40 18.51 12.09
N ILE A 140 -31.88 19.28 13.05
CA ILE A 140 -31.30 19.44 14.38
C ILE A 140 -32.35 19.07 15.41
N ALA A 141 -32.18 17.94 16.10
CA ALA A 141 -33.03 17.53 17.20
C ALA A 141 -32.67 18.30 18.47
N THR A 142 -33.66 18.93 19.09
CA THR A 142 -33.49 19.63 20.35
C THR A 142 -34.50 19.20 21.40
N SER A 143 -34.25 19.56 22.66
CA SER A 143 -35.21 19.36 23.75
C SER A 143 -36.48 20.23 23.60
N GLN A 144 -36.56 21.10 22.59
CA GLN A 144 -37.67 22.02 22.34
C GLN A 144 -38.17 22.00 20.89
N GLY A 145 -37.95 20.90 20.16
CA GLY A 145 -38.44 20.70 18.80
C GLY A 145 -37.39 20.48 17.77
N LEU A 146 -37.79 20.43 16.50
CA LEU A 146 -36.93 20.18 15.34
C LEU A 146 -36.55 21.50 14.67
N TYR A 147 -35.27 21.77 14.50
CA TYR A 147 -34.80 22.86 13.66
C TYR A 147 -34.32 22.30 12.31
N ILE A 148 -34.58 23.06 11.26
CA ILE A 148 -34.17 22.74 9.90
C ILE A 148 -33.36 23.90 9.36
N TYR A 149 -32.09 23.67 9.07
CA TYR A 149 -31.16 24.64 8.50
C TYR A 149 -30.84 24.26 7.05
N ASN A 150 -31.23 25.14 6.12
CA ASN A 150 -30.88 24.92 4.71
C ASN A 150 -29.47 25.46 4.45
N THR A 151 -28.55 24.57 4.09
CA THR A 151 -27.12 24.88 3.93
C THR A 151 -26.80 25.78 2.73
N HIS A 152 -27.70 25.84 1.72
CA HIS A 152 -27.55 26.69 0.54
C HIS A 152 -28.09 28.10 0.75
N THR A 153 -29.28 28.22 1.39
CA THR A 153 -29.97 29.50 1.56
C THR A 153 -29.65 30.17 2.89
N GLY A 154 -29.08 29.43 3.86
CA GLY A 154 -28.83 29.91 5.20
C GLY A 154 -30.08 30.10 6.07
N VAL A 155 -31.24 29.65 5.62
CA VAL A 155 -32.55 29.83 6.32
C VAL A 155 -32.68 28.78 7.41
N LEU A 156 -33.00 29.23 8.63
CA LEU A 156 -33.31 28.38 9.78
C LEU A 156 -34.80 28.42 10.04
N THR A 157 -35.45 27.27 10.15
CA THR A 157 -36.87 27.13 10.53
C THR A 157 -37.01 26.22 11.75
N ARG A 158 -37.97 26.48 12.60
CA ARG A 158 -38.28 25.66 13.78
C ARG A 158 -39.65 24.99 13.61
N ASN A 159 -39.69 23.70 13.86
CA ASN A 159 -40.91 22.89 13.83
C ASN A 159 -41.11 22.22 15.19
N VAL A 160 -42.25 22.40 15.79
CA VAL A 160 -42.62 21.83 17.08
C VAL A 160 -43.80 20.87 16.94
N LEU A 161 -43.78 19.78 17.73
CA LEU A 161 -44.84 18.80 17.73
C LEU A 161 -46.02 19.27 18.62
N ASN A 162 -45.71 19.94 19.72
CA ASN A 162 -46.71 20.46 20.64
C ASN A 162 -46.53 21.99 20.77
N HIS A 163 -47.48 22.74 20.24
CA HIS A 163 -47.50 24.21 20.25
C HIS A 163 -47.97 24.82 21.57
N THR A 164 -48.57 23.99 22.47
CA THR A 164 -49.13 24.51 23.74
C THR A 164 -48.08 24.62 24.83
N SER A 165 -47.01 23.79 24.77
CA SER A 165 -45.90 23.83 25.71
C SER A 165 -44.59 23.50 25.02
N PRO A 166 -43.64 24.45 24.94
CA PRO A 166 -42.32 24.20 24.35
C PRO A 166 -41.57 23.06 25.04
N THR A 167 -41.80 22.86 26.35
CA THR A 167 -41.13 21.82 27.17
C THR A 167 -41.94 20.51 27.27
N ALA A 168 -42.99 20.34 26.43
CA ALA A 168 -43.74 19.08 26.41
C ALA A 168 -42.78 17.90 26.04
N SER A 169 -43.02 16.73 26.61
CA SER A 169 -42.22 15.52 26.34
C SER A 169 -42.17 15.12 24.87
N GLN A 170 -43.15 15.53 24.08
CA GLN A 170 -43.24 15.38 22.63
C GLN A 170 -42.17 16.20 21.91
N ASN A 171 -41.81 17.39 22.41
CA ASN A 171 -40.83 18.28 21.84
C ASN A 171 -39.38 17.94 22.27
N ASP A 172 -39.19 17.07 23.27
CA ASP A 172 -37.86 16.61 23.70
C ASP A 172 -37.35 15.49 22.76
N LEU A 173 -36.88 15.92 21.58
CA LEU A 173 -36.40 15.05 20.52
C LEU A 173 -35.01 14.51 20.88
N ARG A 174 -34.72 13.26 20.45
CA ARG A 174 -33.48 12.59 20.86
C ARG A 174 -32.62 12.13 19.73
N HIS A 175 -33.13 11.29 18.85
CA HIS A 175 -32.39 10.72 17.75
C HIS A 175 -33.13 10.86 16.42
N LEU A 176 -32.39 11.12 15.33
CA LEU A 176 -32.91 11.37 13.98
C LEU A 176 -32.34 10.35 13.01
N LYS A 177 -33.20 9.87 12.09
CA LYS A 177 -32.77 9.11 10.91
C LYS A 177 -33.65 9.46 9.71
N THR A 178 -33.04 9.49 8.54
CA THR A 178 -33.74 9.64 7.25
C THR A 178 -34.07 8.27 6.69
N ASP A 179 -35.32 8.13 6.16
CA ASP A 179 -35.67 6.98 5.34
C ASP A 179 -35.34 7.19 3.85
N THR A 180 -35.53 6.16 3.03
CA THR A 180 -35.26 6.19 1.59
C THR A 180 -36.15 7.17 0.82
N ASN A 181 -37.26 7.60 1.40
CA ASN A 181 -38.23 8.57 0.82
C ASN A 181 -37.90 10.02 1.25
N GLY A 182 -36.87 10.24 2.04
CA GLY A 182 -36.48 11.54 2.56
C GLY A 182 -37.31 12.04 3.74
N ASN A 183 -38.13 11.18 4.38
CA ASN A 183 -38.82 11.53 5.62
C ASN A 183 -37.85 11.37 6.81
N ILE A 184 -38.04 12.20 7.82
CA ILE A 184 -37.23 12.17 9.05
C ILE A 184 -37.97 11.44 10.15
N TRP A 185 -37.47 10.32 10.58
CA TRP A 185 -37.95 9.60 11.75
C TRP A 185 -37.22 10.08 13.01
N VAL A 186 -38.01 10.32 14.06
CA VAL A 186 -37.52 10.99 15.27
C VAL A 186 -38.04 10.28 16.51
N THR A 187 -37.14 9.97 17.43
CA THR A 187 -37.50 9.51 18.77
C THR A 187 -37.65 10.66 19.76
N SER A 188 -38.58 10.54 20.69
CA SER A 188 -38.79 11.48 21.78
C SER A 188 -39.12 10.76 23.10
N LYS A 189 -39.25 11.50 24.19
CA LYS A 189 -39.79 10.97 25.45
C LYS A 189 -41.22 10.47 25.37
N ALA A 190 -41.99 10.92 24.37
CA ALA A 190 -43.40 10.58 24.21
C ALA A 190 -43.66 9.46 23.19
N GLY A 191 -42.65 9.05 22.39
CA GLY A 191 -42.82 8.02 21.39
C GLY A 191 -42.01 8.20 20.13
N LEU A 192 -42.51 7.68 19.01
CA LEU A 192 -41.94 7.77 17.69
C LEU A 192 -42.71 8.76 16.84
N HIS A 193 -42.03 9.57 16.07
CA HIS A 193 -42.63 10.58 15.17
C HIS A 193 -41.99 10.51 13.79
N ASN A 194 -42.75 10.88 12.79
CA ASN A 194 -42.29 11.04 11.42
C ASN A 194 -42.57 12.46 10.94
N PHE A 195 -41.53 13.13 10.46
CA PHE A 195 -41.64 14.41 9.76
C PHE A 195 -41.47 14.14 8.27
N SER A 196 -42.56 14.23 7.53
CA SER A 196 -42.56 13.93 6.11
C SER A 196 -41.81 14.99 5.30
N SER A 197 -41.32 14.61 4.11
CA SER A 197 -40.72 15.54 3.15
C SER A 197 -41.60 16.72 2.75
N ASN A 198 -42.94 16.59 2.93
CA ASN A 198 -43.95 17.65 2.70
C ASN A 198 -44.15 18.57 3.93
N GLY A 199 -43.36 18.37 5.01
CA GLY A 199 -43.44 19.22 6.21
C GLY A 199 -44.53 18.85 7.21
N ASN A 200 -45.16 17.68 7.10
CA ASN A 200 -46.25 17.25 8.00
C ASN A 200 -45.72 16.26 9.04
N TRP A 201 -46.23 16.36 10.27
CA TRP A 201 -45.94 15.44 11.35
C TRP A 201 -46.96 14.30 11.40
N SER A 202 -46.45 13.05 11.64
CA SER A 202 -47.22 11.88 12.07
C SER A 202 -46.65 11.39 13.41
N HIS A 203 -47.58 10.97 14.30
CA HIS A 203 -47.23 10.60 15.69
C HIS A 203 -47.66 9.17 15.97
N TYR A 204 -46.78 8.38 16.55
CA TYR A 204 -47.01 6.98 16.91
C TYR A 204 -46.72 6.80 18.39
N TYR A 205 -47.79 6.56 19.16
CA TYR A 205 -47.72 6.38 20.61
C TYR A 205 -47.84 4.92 20.95
N TYR A 206 -47.01 4.47 21.89
CA TYR A 206 -47.03 3.11 22.39
C TYR A 206 -47.41 3.07 23.84
N SER A 207 -48.43 2.28 24.21
CA SER A 207 -48.94 2.20 25.61
C SER A 207 -47.93 1.54 26.56
N GLY A 208 -47.00 0.75 26.03
CA GLY A 208 -45.91 0.12 26.77
C GLY A 208 -44.58 0.89 26.61
N LEU A 209 -44.63 2.22 26.41
CA LEU A 209 -43.42 3.04 26.27
C LEU A 209 -42.46 2.83 27.45
N PRO A 210 -41.19 2.53 27.20
CA PRO A 210 -40.20 2.35 28.26
C PRO A 210 -40.01 3.65 29.05
N GLU A 211 -39.61 3.51 30.32
CA GLU A 211 -39.26 4.68 31.12
C GLU A 211 -38.11 5.44 30.45
N GLY A 212 -38.30 6.76 30.33
CA GLY A 212 -37.35 7.61 29.60
C GLY A 212 -37.54 7.66 28.08
N GLY A 213 -38.44 6.87 27.49
CA GLY A 213 -38.73 6.85 26.06
C GLY A 213 -37.73 6.08 25.22
N PHE A 214 -37.72 6.24 23.90
CA PHE A 214 -36.77 5.64 22.97
C PHE A 214 -35.52 6.52 22.84
N THR A 215 -34.35 5.87 22.88
CA THR A 215 -33.03 6.54 22.85
C THR A 215 -32.36 6.48 21.48
N GLU A 216 -32.58 5.41 20.73
CA GLU A 216 -31.94 5.15 19.44
C GLU A 216 -32.96 4.64 18.44
N LEU A 217 -32.67 4.77 17.15
CA LEU A 217 -33.48 4.17 16.08
C LEU A 217 -32.64 3.69 14.89
N ALA A 218 -33.07 2.59 14.27
CA ALA A 218 -32.54 2.10 13.00
C ALA A 218 -33.69 1.68 12.07
N ILE A 219 -33.54 1.90 10.78
CA ILE A 219 -34.56 1.60 9.76
C ILE A 219 -34.05 0.44 8.90
N ILE A 220 -34.85 -0.64 8.83
CA ILE A 220 -34.57 -1.80 7.99
C ILE A 220 -35.86 -2.17 7.26
N ASP A 221 -35.91 -1.99 5.96
CA ASP A 221 -37.11 -2.20 5.13
C ASP A 221 -38.32 -1.46 5.71
N ASP A 222 -39.42 -2.17 5.98
CA ASP A 222 -40.64 -1.64 6.57
C ASP A 222 -40.65 -1.58 8.11
N TYR A 223 -39.52 -1.86 8.74
CA TYR A 223 -39.38 -1.91 10.19
C TYR A 223 -38.47 -0.82 10.73
N ILE A 224 -38.91 -0.19 11.83
CA ILE A 224 -38.10 0.73 12.61
C ILE A 224 -37.81 0.06 13.94
N PHE A 225 -36.54 -0.18 14.22
CA PHE A 225 -36.06 -0.69 15.49
C PHE A 225 -35.74 0.49 16.41
N LEU A 226 -36.19 0.37 17.66
CA LEU A 226 -36.14 1.44 18.66
C LEU A 226 -35.43 0.96 19.91
N GLY A 227 -34.31 1.55 20.24
CA GLY A 227 -33.55 1.26 21.46
C GLY A 227 -34.15 1.94 22.68
N SER A 228 -34.03 1.33 23.84
CA SER A 228 -34.39 1.89 25.14
C SER A 228 -33.26 1.79 26.13
N PHE A 229 -33.36 2.54 27.22
CA PHE A 229 -32.34 2.57 28.26
C PHE A 229 -32.30 1.29 29.11
N HIS A 230 -33.45 0.63 29.40
CA HIS A 230 -33.50 -0.51 30.30
C HIS A 230 -34.28 -1.74 29.78
N ASN A 231 -35.10 -1.57 28.75
CA ASN A 231 -36.07 -2.61 28.38
C ASN A 231 -35.71 -3.34 27.06
N GLY A 232 -34.57 -3.01 26.46
CA GLY A 232 -34.11 -3.63 25.21
C GLY A 232 -34.58 -2.90 23.96
N ILE A 233 -34.92 -3.65 22.92
CA ILE A 233 -35.20 -3.12 21.56
C ILE A 233 -36.64 -3.41 21.20
N TYR A 234 -37.36 -2.40 20.77
CA TYR A 234 -38.71 -2.49 20.22
C TYR A 234 -38.67 -2.40 18.70
N MET A 235 -39.69 -2.92 18.06
CA MET A 235 -39.87 -2.90 16.61
C MET A 235 -41.20 -2.25 16.29
N PHE A 236 -41.18 -1.32 15.36
CA PHE A 236 -42.39 -0.66 14.81
C PHE A 236 -42.53 -1.05 13.33
N HIS A 237 -43.65 -1.61 12.93
CA HIS A 237 -43.95 -1.96 11.54
C HIS A 237 -44.67 -0.81 10.86
N THR A 238 -44.07 -0.15 9.89
CA THR A 238 -44.58 1.10 9.30
C THR A 238 -45.91 0.94 8.57
N PRO A 239 -46.22 -0.18 7.81
CA PRO A 239 -47.52 -0.35 7.14
C PRO A 239 -48.69 -0.55 8.09
N THR A 240 -48.53 -1.26 9.21
CA THR A 240 -49.62 -1.54 10.16
C THR A 240 -49.64 -0.57 11.33
N ALA A 241 -48.59 0.23 11.52
CA ALA A 241 -48.40 1.13 12.66
C ALA A 241 -48.39 0.38 14.03
N GLU A 242 -47.94 -0.86 14.06
CA GLU A 242 -47.94 -1.70 15.27
C GLU A 242 -46.53 -1.75 15.91
N PHE A 243 -46.50 -1.73 17.26
CA PHE A 243 -45.32 -1.89 18.06
C PHE A 243 -45.23 -3.29 18.64
N ALA A 244 -44.04 -3.84 18.71
CA ALA A 244 -43.74 -5.10 19.41
C ALA A 244 -42.37 -5.04 20.09
N LEU A 245 -42.16 -5.77 21.18
CA LEU A 245 -40.86 -5.99 21.78
C LEU A 245 -40.09 -6.95 20.87
N ALA A 246 -38.97 -6.50 20.33
CA ALA A 246 -38.10 -7.31 19.47
C ALA A 246 -37.10 -8.14 20.29
N PHE A 247 -36.37 -7.50 21.21
CA PHE A 247 -35.35 -8.12 22.07
C PHE A 247 -35.46 -7.54 23.48
N SER A 248 -35.44 -8.42 24.50
CA SER A 248 -35.29 -7.99 25.90
C SER A 248 -33.79 -7.95 26.24
N MET A 249 -33.30 -6.77 26.62
CA MET A 249 -31.91 -6.53 27.03
C MET A 249 -31.91 -5.64 28.28
N VAL A 250 -30.98 -5.92 29.19
CA VAL A 250 -30.89 -5.15 30.46
C VAL A 250 -29.98 -3.95 30.30
N SER A 251 -28.89 -4.11 29.54
CA SER A 251 -27.92 -3.05 29.31
C SER A 251 -28.49 -1.94 28.40
N PRO A 252 -28.16 -0.67 28.67
CA PRO A 252 -28.61 0.45 27.86
C PRO A 252 -28.18 0.30 26.39
N ILE A 253 -29.11 0.53 25.46
CA ILE A 253 -28.84 0.56 24.04
C ILE A 253 -28.26 1.95 23.70
N VAL A 254 -27.02 1.97 23.23
CA VAL A 254 -26.30 3.22 22.89
C VAL A 254 -26.18 3.47 21.40
N THR A 255 -26.29 2.42 20.58
CA THR A 255 -26.34 2.56 19.12
C THR A 255 -27.11 1.42 18.49
N LEU A 256 -27.97 1.78 17.53
CA LEU A 256 -28.62 0.87 16.59
C LEU A 256 -28.24 1.27 15.16
N GLN A 257 -27.79 0.30 14.35
CA GLN A 257 -27.46 0.54 12.95
C GLN A 257 -27.84 -0.66 12.08
N ALA A 258 -28.51 -0.40 10.97
CA ALA A 258 -28.67 -1.36 9.90
C ALA A 258 -27.35 -1.53 9.14
N VAL A 259 -26.92 -2.77 8.95
CA VAL A 259 -25.68 -3.12 8.24
C VAL A 259 -26.02 -4.24 7.26
N ASP A 260 -26.22 -3.93 6.00
CA ASP A 260 -26.71 -4.86 4.99
C ASP A 260 -27.99 -5.58 5.46
N SER A 261 -27.92 -6.90 5.65
CA SER A 261 -29.01 -7.73 6.16
C SER A 261 -28.97 -7.97 7.67
N LEU A 262 -28.03 -7.32 8.38
CA LEU A 262 -27.82 -7.44 9.81
C LEU A 262 -28.21 -6.17 10.56
N MET A 263 -28.46 -6.30 11.84
CA MET A 263 -28.62 -5.19 12.78
C MET A 263 -27.47 -5.20 13.78
N MET A 264 -26.69 -4.13 13.80
CA MET A 264 -25.70 -3.88 14.84
C MET A 264 -26.37 -3.22 16.03
N VAL A 265 -26.10 -3.78 17.22
CA VAL A 265 -26.59 -3.29 18.51
C VAL A 265 -25.37 -3.10 19.43
N ALA A 266 -25.07 -1.87 19.80
CA ALA A 266 -24.05 -1.57 20.79
C ALA A 266 -24.72 -1.21 22.12
N THR A 267 -24.14 -1.71 23.21
CA THR A 267 -24.67 -1.57 24.57
C THR A 267 -23.63 -1.01 25.52
N ASP A 268 -24.09 -0.34 26.57
CA ASP A 268 -23.23 0.02 27.71
C ASP A 268 -23.25 -1.10 28.74
N GLY A 269 -22.29 -2.03 28.60
CA GLY A 269 -22.10 -3.14 29.57
C GLY A 269 -21.96 -4.53 28.92
N ASP A 270 -22.67 -4.82 27.82
CA ASP A 270 -22.66 -6.14 27.18
C ASP A 270 -21.92 -6.19 25.84
N GLY A 271 -21.25 -5.09 25.43
CA GLY A 271 -20.49 -5.03 24.17
C GLY A 271 -21.35 -4.81 22.93
N VAL A 272 -20.95 -5.41 21.79
CA VAL A 272 -21.61 -5.23 20.48
C VAL A 272 -22.14 -6.56 19.95
N PHE A 273 -23.41 -6.54 19.55
CA PHE A 273 -24.06 -7.68 18.90
C PHE A 273 -24.33 -7.38 17.43
N LEU A 274 -24.24 -8.42 16.60
CA LEU A 274 -24.79 -8.44 15.25
C LEU A 274 -25.89 -9.48 15.17
N PHE A 275 -27.11 -9.04 14.83
CA PHE A 275 -28.29 -9.90 14.68
C PHE A 275 -28.69 -10.03 13.22
N ASP A 276 -29.11 -11.20 12.79
CA ASP A 276 -29.76 -11.38 11.49
C ASP A 276 -31.26 -11.04 11.55
N ARG A 277 -31.92 -10.98 10.39
CA ARG A 277 -33.37 -10.74 10.27
C ARG A 277 -34.25 -11.76 11.02
N TYR A 278 -33.69 -12.91 11.40
CA TYR A 278 -34.39 -13.95 12.16
C TYR A 278 -34.09 -13.86 13.67
N LYS A 279 -33.53 -12.73 14.11
CA LYS A 279 -33.17 -12.49 15.50
C LYS A 279 -32.10 -13.42 16.08
N ARG A 280 -31.28 -14.06 15.23
CA ARG A 280 -30.17 -14.91 15.68
C ARG A 280 -28.91 -14.05 15.80
N VAL A 281 -28.16 -14.26 16.88
CA VAL A 281 -26.84 -13.63 17.07
C VAL A 281 -25.87 -14.23 16.08
N GLN A 282 -25.36 -13.41 15.17
CA GLN A 282 -24.32 -13.77 14.20
C GLN A 282 -22.93 -13.51 14.77
N ALA A 283 -22.77 -12.45 15.58
CA ALA A 283 -21.53 -12.15 16.30
C ALA A 283 -21.83 -11.41 17.60
N HIS A 284 -20.98 -11.63 18.60
CA HIS A 284 -21.00 -10.92 19.87
C HIS A 284 -19.57 -10.58 20.29
N TYR A 285 -19.23 -9.29 20.28
CA TYR A 285 -17.93 -8.78 20.63
C TYR A 285 -17.94 -8.22 22.06
N THR A 286 -17.03 -8.70 22.89
CA THR A 286 -16.89 -8.25 24.29
C THR A 286 -15.41 -8.14 24.67
N SER A 287 -15.12 -7.59 25.82
CA SER A 287 -13.76 -7.56 26.40
C SER A 287 -13.24 -8.96 26.80
N ALA A 288 -14.09 -9.98 26.83
CA ALA A 288 -13.72 -11.37 27.12
C ALA A 288 -13.68 -12.27 25.87
N THR A 289 -14.16 -11.80 24.71
CA THR A 289 -14.23 -12.60 23.48
C THR A 289 -12.85 -12.75 22.84
N GLN A 290 -12.42 -14.01 22.61
CA GLN A 290 -11.18 -14.30 21.89
C GLN A 290 -11.51 -14.83 20.48
N PRO A 291 -10.73 -14.52 19.46
CA PRO A 291 -9.51 -13.66 19.44
C PRO A 291 -9.79 -12.16 19.26
N THR A 292 -11.04 -11.77 19.06
CA THR A 292 -11.45 -10.37 18.85
C THR A 292 -11.93 -9.78 20.18
N THR A 293 -11.04 -9.15 20.92
CA THR A 293 -11.30 -8.63 22.26
C THR A 293 -11.48 -7.11 22.22
N LEU A 294 -12.61 -6.61 22.71
CA LEU A 294 -12.83 -5.18 22.91
C LEU A 294 -12.00 -4.66 24.09
N THR A 295 -11.59 -3.40 24.02
CA THR A 295 -10.90 -2.74 25.13
C THR A 295 -11.80 -2.64 26.38
N SER A 296 -13.11 -2.42 26.18
CA SER A 296 -14.12 -2.35 27.26
C SER A 296 -15.51 -2.74 26.74
N ASN A 297 -16.39 -3.22 27.62
CA ASN A 297 -17.81 -3.41 27.32
C ASN A 297 -18.63 -2.13 27.54
N SER A 298 -18.08 -1.10 28.20
CA SER A 298 -18.76 0.18 28.44
C SER A 298 -18.61 1.08 27.24
N ILE A 299 -19.50 0.90 26.29
CA ILE A 299 -19.49 1.58 24.99
C ILE A 299 -20.33 2.85 25.08
N TYR A 300 -19.85 3.92 24.48
CA TYR A 300 -20.58 5.16 24.34
C TYR A 300 -21.28 5.27 22.98
N ARG A 301 -20.55 4.97 21.90
CA ARG A 301 -21.05 5.00 20.51
C ARG A 301 -20.38 3.93 19.67
N ALA A 302 -21.09 3.43 18.66
CA ALA A 302 -20.51 2.53 17.67
C ALA A 302 -20.95 2.92 16.26
N LEU A 303 -20.17 2.55 15.26
CA LEU A 303 -20.43 2.74 13.85
C LEU A 303 -19.89 1.55 13.07
N VAL A 304 -20.64 1.02 12.11
CA VAL A 304 -20.11 0.21 11.03
C VAL A 304 -20.04 1.10 9.81
N ASP A 305 -18.84 1.30 9.29
CA ASP A 305 -18.60 2.17 8.14
C ASP A 305 -19.01 1.51 6.82
N SER A 306 -18.90 2.23 5.71
CA SER A 306 -19.26 1.76 4.37
C SER A 306 -18.44 0.55 3.91
N ARG A 307 -17.27 0.31 4.54
CA ARG A 307 -16.38 -0.83 4.28
C ARG A 307 -16.64 -2.04 5.20
N GLY A 308 -17.62 -1.92 6.09
CA GLY A 308 -17.95 -2.94 7.07
C GLY A 308 -16.98 -3.01 8.25
N LEU A 309 -16.19 -1.96 8.51
CA LEU A 309 -15.33 -1.86 9.69
C LEU A 309 -16.13 -1.36 10.87
N LEU A 310 -15.96 -2.01 12.01
CA LEU A 310 -16.61 -1.65 13.26
C LEU A 310 -15.73 -0.66 14.04
N TRP A 311 -16.29 0.48 14.39
CA TRP A 311 -15.71 1.56 15.17
C TRP A 311 -16.45 1.68 16.48
N ILE A 312 -15.74 1.79 17.61
CA ILE A 312 -16.33 1.77 18.96
C ILE A 312 -15.68 2.85 19.81
N GLY A 313 -16.47 3.84 20.18
CA GLY A 313 -16.08 4.90 21.11
C GLY A 313 -16.44 4.57 22.56
N TYR A 314 -15.52 4.85 23.48
CA TYR A 314 -15.63 4.54 24.89
C TYR A 314 -15.72 5.78 25.75
N TYR A 315 -16.15 5.60 27.02
CA TYR A 315 -16.15 6.67 28.02
C TYR A 315 -14.75 7.09 28.46
N GLN A 316 -13.79 6.16 28.54
CA GLN A 316 -12.45 6.40 29.11
C GLN A 316 -11.34 5.57 28.45
N HIS A 317 -11.62 4.95 27.29
CA HIS A 317 -10.68 4.04 26.65
C HIS A 317 -10.37 4.41 25.20
N GLY A 318 -10.75 5.62 24.78
CA GLY A 318 -10.53 6.10 23.41
C GLY A 318 -11.45 5.41 22.41
N LEU A 319 -10.87 4.96 21.31
CA LEU A 319 -11.59 4.42 20.15
C LEU A 319 -10.99 3.07 19.74
N ASP A 320 -11.81 2.01 19.70
CA ASP A 320 -11.45 0.77 19.02
C ASP A 320 -11.95 0.77 17.59
N TYR A 321 -11.18 0.16 16.70
CA TYR A 321 -11.67 -0.17 15.37
C TYR A 321 -11.16 -1.52 14.89
N THR A 322 -11.98 -2.22 14.11
CA THR A 322 -11.55 -3.43 13.44
C THR A 322 -10.65 -3.06 12.28
N LEU A 323 -9.46 -3.67 12.20
CA LEU A 323 -8.59 -3.45 11.07
C LEU A 323 -9.26 -3.90 9.77
N GLY A 324 -9.11 -3.10 8.72
CA GLY A 324 -9.53 -3.45 7.38
C GLY A 324 -8.92 -4.79 6.98
N GLN A 325 -9.74 -5.70 6.47
CA GLN A 325 -9.24 -7.01 6.06
C GLN A 325 -8.33 -6.83 4.84
N THR A 326 -7.03 -6.77 5.10
CA THR A 326 -6.01 -7.07 4.13
C THR A 326 -5.72 -8.58 4.06
N GLN A 327 -6.42 -9.39 4.84
CA GLN A 327 -6.19 -10.84 4.90
C GLN A 327 -6.86 -11.57 3.74
N GLN A 328 -6.36 -11.32 2.54
CA GLN A 328 -6.50 -12.24 1.42
C GLN A 328 -5.67 -13.52 1.66
N PHE A 329 -4.76 -13.48 2.63
CA PHE A 329 -3.82 -14.53 2.97
C PHE A 329 -3.94 -14.92 4.45
N SER A 330 -4.30 -16.16 4.72
CA SER A 330 -4.24 -16.69 6.07
C SER A 330 -2.80 -17.04 6.41
N ILE A 331 -2.25 -16.37 7.40
CA ILE A 331 -0.92 -16.68 7.89
C ILE A 331 -1.07 -17.76 8.95
N TYR A 332 -0.50 -18.91 8.69
CA TYR A 332 -0.16 -19.83 9.78
C TYR A 332 1.09 -19.31 10.51
N GLN A 333 0.99 -18.09 11.02
CA GLN A 333 1.83 -17.68 12.14
C GLN A 333 1.18 -18.29 13.36
N SER A 334 1.67 -19.41 13.69
CA SER A 334 1.03 -20.19 14.71
C SER A 334 1.36 -19.63 16.08
N ASN A 335 0.34 -19.22 16.80
CA ASN A 335 0.29 -19.45 18.26
C ASN A 335 0.60 -20.94 18.59
N LEU A 336 0.44 -21.86 17.63
CA LEU A 336 0.84 -23.26 17.68
C LEU A 336 2.32 -23.50 17.42
N LEU A 337 3.01 -22.68 16.62
CA LEU A 337 4.42 -22.91 16.26
C LEU A 337 5.43 -22.05 17.05
N ASN A 338 4.96 -21.09 17.84
CA ASN A 338 5.71 -20.22 18.79
C ASN A 338 7.15 -19.85 18.36
N THR A 339 7.35 -19.59 17.05
CA THR A 339 8.67 -19.31 16.48
C THR A 339 8.63 -18.09 15.57
N GLN A 340 9.16 -16.98 16.05
CA GLN A 340 9.46 -15.82 15.22
C GLN A 340 10.59 -16.17 14.22
N GLY A 341 10.40 -15.81 12.93
CA GLY A 341 11.45 -15.92 11.93
C GLY A 341 11.66 -17.33 11.34
N MET A 342 10.62 -18.13 11.18
CA MET A 342 10.71 -19.47 10.62
C MET A 342 10.72 -19.48 9.11
N ALA A 343 11.88 -19.44 8.48
CA ALA A 343 12.00 -19.56 7.02
C ALA A 343 11.66 -20.99 6.56
N VAL A 344 10.52 -21.15 5.88
CA VAL A 344 10.06 -22.42 5.30
C VAL A 344 10.88 -22.75 4.05
N ARG A 345 11.48 -23.93 4.00
CA ARG A 345 12.32 -24.41 2.90
C ARG A 345 11.71 -25.52 2.06
N SER A 346 10.90 -26.34 2.69
CA SER A 346 10.15 -27.41 2.03
C SER A 346 8.80 -27.60 2.69
N LEU A 347 7.86 -28.09 1.93
CA LEU A 347 6.49 -28.30 2.35
C LEU A 347 5.91 -29.53 1.68
N THR A 348 5.24 -30.38 2.44
CA THR A 348 4.46 -31.50 1.91
C THR A 348 3.13 -31.55 2.65
N ILE A 349 2.04 -31.51 1.88
CA ILE A 349 0.68 -31.59 2.41
C ILE A 349 0.08 -32.92 1.97
N HIS A 350 -0.53 -33.63 2.91
CA HIS A 350 -1.29 -34.84 2.63
C HIS A 350 -2.54 -34.91 3.52
N GLY A 351 -3.73 -34.84 2.90
CA GLY A 351 -4.99 -34.72 3.63
C GLY A 351 -4.99 -33.51 4.57
N HIS A 352 -5.17 -33.78 5.88
CA HIS A 352 -5.17 -32.77 6.94
C HIS A 352 -3.81 -32.56 7.61
N GLN A 353 -2.77 -33.16 7.05
CA GLN A 353 -1.42 -33.11 7.61
C GLN A 353 -0.49 -32.27 6.75
N ALA A 354 0.42 -31.56 7.41
CA ALA A 354 1.49 -30.81 6.77
C ALA A 354 2.84 -31.13 7.43
N VAL A 355 3.85 -31.35 6.60
CA VAL A 355 5.24 -31.50 7.02
C VAL A 355 6.02 -30.32 6.48
N ILE A 356 6.59 -29.53 7.35
CA ILE A 356 7.21 -28.23 7.07
C ILE A 356 8.70 -28.31 7.44
N GLY A 357 9.54 -28.23 6.45
CA GLY A 357 10.99 -28.17 6.61
C GLY A 357 11.47 -26.72 6.71
N THR A 358 12.25 -26.43 7.73
CA THR A 358 12.73 -25.08 8.04
C THR A 358 14.23 -25.01 8.29
N ARG A 359 14.75 -23.84 8.64
CA ARG A 359 16.11 -23.66 9.16
C ARG A 359 16.27 -24.08 10.63
N GLN A 360 15.20 -24.42 11.32
CA GLN A 360 15.18 -24.77 12.75
C GLN A 360 14.73 -26.20 12.98
N GLY A 361 14.68 -27.03 11.94
CA GLY A 361 14.22 -28.40 11.98
C GLY A 361 12.95 -28.66 11.18
N LEU A 362 12.27 -29.73 11.55
CA LEU A 362 11.05 -30.23 10.94
C LEU A 362 9.85 -30.01 11.85
N TYR A 363 8.78 -29.48 11.30
CA TYR A 363 7.48 -29.42 11.96
C TYR A 363 6.52 -30.38 11.27
N TRP A 364 5.80 -31.14 12.06
CA TRP A 364 4.69 -31.98 11.64
C TRP A 364 3.41 -31.44 12.26
N LEU A 365 2.42 -31.19 11.45
CA LEU A 365 1.13 -30.62 11.80
C LEU A 365 0.01 -31.57 11.43
N ASP A 366 -0.94 -31.80 12.32
CA ASP A 366 -2.21 -32.46 12.06
C ASP A 366 -3.33 -31.50 12.45
N SER A 367 -4.02 -30.92 11.46
CA SER A 367 -5.03 -29.88 11.67
C SER A 367 -6.30 -30.43 12.34
N ASP A 368 -6.68 -31.67 12.10
CA ASP A 368 -7.87 -32.26 12.69
C ASP A 368 -7.70 -32.54 14.20
N ARG A 369 -6.48 -32.87 14.60
CA ARG A 369 -6.12 -33.13 15.98
C ARG A 369 -5.53 -31.95 16.70
N GLN A 370 -5.31 -30.84 15.98
CA GLN A 370 -4.61 -29.67 16.50
C GLN A 370 -3.26 -30.00 17.15
N LEU A 371 -2.56 -30.99 16.59
CA LEU A 371 -1.29 -31.46 17.09
C LEU A 371 -0.15 -30.88 16.27
N VAL A 372 0.87 -30.40 16.96
CA VAL A 372 2.13 -29.97 16.36
C VAL A 372 3.27 -30.71 17.04
N ARG A 373 4.18 -31.27 16.21
CA ARG A 373 5.43 -31.86 16.68
C ARG A 373 6.60 -31.18 16.02
N HIS A 374 7.61 -30.84 16.78
CA HIS A 374 8.86 -30.24 16.31
C HIS A 374 10.01 -31.21 16.54
N PHE A 375 10.80 -31.46 15.49
CA PHE A 375 11.97 -32.29 15.49
C PHE A 375 13.19 -31.45 15.15
N ASP A 376 14.04 -31.21 16.13
CA ASP A 376 15.19 -30.35 16.05
C ASP A 376 16.48 -31.13 15.64
N GLU A 377 17.61 -30.47 15.77
CA GLU A 377 18.93 -31.05 15.46
C GLU A 377 19.30 -32.28 16.27
N ARG A 378 18.72 -32.48 17.45
CA ARG A 378 18.97 -33.65 18.31
C ARG A 378 18.42 -34.92 17.69
N VAL A 379 17.33 -34.80 16.91
CA VAL A 379 16.67 -35.90 16.21
C VAL A 379 17.21 -36.05 14.79
N LEU A 380 17.40 -34.95 14.06
CA LEU A 380 17.72 -34.93 12.63
C LEU A 380 19.22 -34.80 12.34
N ASN A 381 20.06 -34.66 13.36
CA ASN A 381 21.49 -34.33 13.21
C ASN A 381 21.71 -33.11 12.29
N SER A 382 20.73 -32.26 12.16
CA SER A 382 20.74 -31.06 11.33
C SER A 382 19.69 -30.09 11.79
N LYS A 383 19.97 -28.78 11.64
CA LYS A 383 18.96 -27.72 11.84
C LYS A 383 18.15 -27.44 10.57
N MET A 384 18.67 -27.82 9.38
CA MET A 384 18.08 -27.41 8.11
C MET A 384 17.46 -28.58 7.37
N VAL A 385 16.19 -28.43 7.02
CA VAL A 385 15.42 -29.40 6.22
C VAL A 385 15.08 -28.73 4.88
N PHE A 386 15.65 -29.30 3.80
CA PHE A 386 15.50 -28.71 2.46
C PHE A 386 14.48 -29.41 1.55
N ALA A 387 14.18 -30.68 1.83
CA ALA A 387 13.25 -31.43 1.02
C ALA A 387 12.33 -32.31 1.85
N THR A 388 11.06 -32.37 1.49
CA THR A 388 10.06 -33.24 2.08
C THR A 388 9.21 -33.84 0.97
N LEU A 389 8.82 -35.12 1.12
CA LEU A 389 8.00 -35.86 0.17
C LEU A 389 7.17 -36.89 0.91
N TYR A 390 5.89 -37.05 0.52
CA TYR A 390 5.04 -38.13 1.05
C TYR A 390 4.85 -39.24 0.02
N HIS A 391 5.07 -40.50 0.44
CA HIS A 391 4.79 -41.67 -0.36
C HIS A 391 4.49 -42.91 0.53
N ASN A 392 3.42 -43.63 0.21
CA ASN A 392 3.01 -44.89 0.86
C ASN A 392 3.03 -44.86 2.40
N GLY A 393 2.36 -43.88 3.01
CA GLY A 393 2.24 -43.74 4.48
C GLY A 393 3.50 -43.23 5.17
N LEU A 394 4.51 -42.80 4.40
CA LEU A 394 5.78 -42.29 4.93
C LEU A 394 6.09 -40.91 4.37
N TYR A 395 6.55 -40.04 5.25
CA TYR A 395 7.22 -38.79 4.88
C TYR A 395 8.72 -39.04 4.76
N TYR A 396 9.30 -38.75 3.61
CA TYR A 396 10.75 -38.68 3.39
C TYR A 396 11.23 -37.26 3.66
N ILE A 397 12.33 -37.13 4.39
CA ILE A 397 12.82 -35.85 4.92
C ILE A 397 14.30 -35.75 4.59
N GLY A 398 14.64 -34.80 3.72
CA GLY A 398 16.00 -34.49 3.31
C GLY A 398 16.57 -33.32 4.10
N THR A 399 17.72 -33.53 4.73
CA THR A 399 18.39 -32.55 5.59
C THR A 399 19.74 -32.12 5.02
N TYR A 400 20.24 -31.00 5.50
CA TYR A 400 21.62 -30.55 5.19
C TYR A 400 22.56 -30.99 6.30
N GLY A 401 23.46 -31.90 6.01
CA GLY A 401 24.43 -32.47 6.93
C GLY A 401 23.96 -33.69 7.71
N GLY A 402 22.64 -33.96 7.80
CA GLY A 402 22.07 -35.09 8.55
C GLY A 402 21.67 -36.30 7.69
N GLY A 403 21.58 -36.13 6.38
CA GLY A 403 21.14 -37.15 5.43
C GLY A 403 19.62 -37.28 5.30
N LEU A 404 19.16 -38.47 4.91
CA LEU A 404 17.76 -38.82 4.65
C LEU A 404 17.09 -39.48 5.86
N TYR A 405 15.89 -39.06 6.16
CA TYR A 405 15.04 -39.64 7.20
C TYR A 405 13.67 -40.02 6.64
N THR A 406 13.00 -40.96 7.33
CA THR A 406 11.58 -41.27 7.11
C THR A 406 10.80 -41.13 8.41
N MET A 407 9.55 -40.70 8.30
CA MET A 407 8.60 -40.55 9.38
C MET A 407 7.25 -41.08 8.93
N SER A 408 6.55 -41.83 9.82
CA SER A 408 5.19 -42.27 9.51
C SER A 408 4.21 -41.10 9.49
N ASP A 409 3.07 -41.28 8.83
CA ASP A 409 1.94 -40.35 8.84
C ASP A 409 1.33 -40.07 10.22
N LYS A 410 1.65 -40.91 11.23
CA LYS A 410 1.30 -40.70 12.64
C LYS A 410 2.18 -39.67 13.34
N GLY A 411 3.16 -39.10 12.65
CA GLY A 411 4.08 -38.12 13.22
C GLY A 411 5.03 -38.70 14.25
N GLU A 412 5.38 -39.99 14.15
CA GLU A 412 6.37 -40.61 15.02
C GLU A 412 7.77 -40.05 14.80
N GLN A 413 8.70 -40.36 15.71
CA GLN A 413 10.07 -39.86 15.61
C GLN A 413 10.72 -40.27 14.27
N PRO A 414 11.34 -39.34 13.51
CA PRO A 414 12.02 -39.66 12.26
C PRO A 414 13.14 -40.65 12.41
N LYS A 415 13.24 -41.61 11.47
CA LYS A 415 14.26 -42.66 11.44
C LYS A 415 15.20 -42.43 10.27
N SER A 416 16.50 -42.42 10.50
CA SER A 416 17.52 -42.21 9.47
C SER A 416 17.61 -43.41 8.51
N ILE A 417 17.70 -43.11 7.21
CA ILE A 417 18.11 -44.07 6.17
C ILE A 417 19.58 -43.82 5.87
N ARG A 418 20.42 -44.83 6.10
CA ARG A 418 21.86 -44.74 5.82
C ARG A 418 22.21 -45.65 4.64
N SER A 419 22.83 -45.08 3.63
CA SER A 419 23.32 -45.81 2.47
C SER A 419 24.55 -45.10 1.89
N PRO A 420 25.55 -45.84 1.36
CA PRO A 420 26.68 -45.22 0.66
C PRO A 420 26.27 -44.45 -0.61
N CYS A 421 25.06 -44.73 -1.14
CA CYS A 421 24.53 -44.07 -2.32
C CYS A 421 23.78 -42.76 -2.00
N ILE A 422 23.64 -42.41 -0.73
CA ILE A 422 22.91 -41.21 -0.30
C ILE A 422 23.85 -40.31 0.48
N GLY A 423 24.06 -39.10 -0.02
CA GLY A 423 24.87 -38.10 0.63
C GLY A 423 24.29 -37.58 1.94
N ARG A 424 25.02 -36.68 2.57
CA ARG A 424 24.60 -36.05 3.81
C ARG A 424 23.79 -34.77 3.58
N ASP A 425 23.99 -34.13 2.43
CA ASP A 425 23.32 -32.90 2.02
C ASP A 425 22.24 -33.21 0.99
N ILE A 426 21.01 -33.32 1.44
CA ILE A 426 19.87 -33.65 0.58
C ILE A 426 19.13 -32.38 0.22
N PHE A 427 19.07 -32.06 -1.08
CA PHE A 427 18.43 -30.83 -1.59
C PHE A 427 17.09 -31.09 -2.26
N SER A 428 16.90 -32.26 -2.85
CA SER A 428 15.68 -32.55 -3.59
C SER A 428 15.20 -33.99 -3.39
N LEU A 429 13.88 -34.14 -3.39
CA LEU A 429 13.15 -35.41 -3.38
C LEU A 429 12.11 -35.37 -4.49
N ALA A 430 11.95 -36.49 -5.23
CA ALA A 430 10.94 -36.63 -6.26
C ALA A 430 10.42 -38.07 -6.29
N LEU A 431 9.24 -38.25 -6.87
CA LEU A 431 8.62 -39.56 -7.07
C LEU A 431 8.45 -39.81 -8.58
N ASP A 432 8.81 -40.98 -9.06
CA ASP A 432 8.52 -41.41 -10.43
C ASP A 432 7.19 -42.19 -10.49
N SER A 433 6.78 -42.54 -11.71
CA SER A 433 5.48 -43.19 -11.97
C SER A 433 5.39 -44.61 -11.40
N ILE A 434 6.50 -45.30 -11.17
CA ILE A 434 6.56 -46.65 -10.60
C ILE A 434 6.77 -46.66 -9.07
N GLY A 435 6.78 -45.49 -8.42
CA GLY A 435 6.85 -45.33 -6.96
C GLY A 435 8.27 -45.37 -6.37
N ARG A 436 9.31 -45.12 -7.20
CA ARG A 436 10.67 -44.94 -6.66
C ARG A 436 10.81 -43.52 -6.13
N VAL A 437 11.38 -43.39 -4.94
CA VAL A 437 11.74 -42.10 -4.36
C VAL A 437 13.16 -41.72 -4.77
N TRP A 438 13.27 -40.64 -5.52
CA TRP A 438 14.53 -40.12 -6.00
C TRP A 438 15.08 -39.07 -5.04
N VAL A 439 16.37 -39.19 -4.73
CA VAL A 439 17.07 -38.38 -3.74
C VAL A 439 18.26 -37.69 -4.39
N GLY A 440 18.22 -36.36 -4.46
CA GLY A 440 19.32 -35.53 -4.94
C GLY A 440 20.20 -35.07 -3.77
N SER A 441 21.46 -35.37 -3.85
CA SER A 441 22.44 -35.13 -2.77
C SER A 441 23.76 -34.52 -3.29
N ASP A 442 24.69 -34.29 -2.37
CA ASP A 442 26.08 -33.84 -2.61
C ASP A 442 26.92 -34.86 -3.37
N ILE A 443 26.57 -36.15 -3.35
CA ILE A 443 27.32 -37.21 -4.03
C ILE A 443 26.62 -37.73 -5.30
N GLY A 444 25.50 -37.15 -5.68
CA GLY A 444 24.72 -37.52 -6.87
C GLY A 444 23.25 -37.79 -6.59
N VAL A 445 22.66 -38.60 -7.46
CA VAL A 445 21.23 -38.94 -7.42
C VAL A 445 21.04 -40.43 -7.18
N ALA A 446 20.21 -40.77 -6.18
CA ALA A 446 19.88 -42.15 -5.87
C ALA A 446 18.35 -42.38 -5.97
N ALA A 447 17.95 -43.54 -6.50
CA ALA A 447 16.56 -43.98 -6.47
C ALA A 447 16.36 -45.07 -5.41
N LEU A 448 15.31 -44.94 -4.61
CA LEU A 448 14.94 -45.86 -3.55
C LEU A 448 13.61 -46.52 -3.90
N TYR A 449 13.52 -47.82 -3.71
CA TYR A 449 12.28 -48.58 -3.73
C TYR A 449 12.12 -49.29 -2.40
N ASP A 450 11.02 -49.13 -1.72
CA ASP A 450 10.80 -49.60 -0.34
C ASP A 450 11.99 -49.30 0.61
N ARG A 451 12.47 -48.03 0.57
CA ARG A 451 13.58 -47.49 1.38
C ARG A 451 14.95 -48.10 1.07
N GLN A 452 15.07 -49.04 0.10
CA GLN A 452 16.33 -49.60 -0.32
C GLN A 452 16.82 -48.93 -1.61
N PRO A 453 18.09 -48.55 -1.71
CA PRO A 453 18.64 -47.99 -2.94
C PRO A 453 18.65 -49.07 -4.07
N VAL A 454 17.99 -48.74 -5.18
CA VAL A 454 17.91 -49.61 -6.38
C VAL A 454 18.74 -49.05 -7.52
N ARG A 455 19.01 -47.75 -7.53
CA ARG A 455 19.84 -47.07 -8.52
C ARG A 455 20.65 -45.95 -7.92
N HIS A 456 21.88 -45.70 -8.42
CA HIS A 456 22.69 -44.57 -8.04
C HIS A 456 23.48 -44.07 -9.25
N PHE A 457 23.39 -42.75 -9.47
CA PHE A 457 24.21 -42.00 -10.42
C PHE A 457 25.13 -41.08 -9.62
N ALA A 458 26.44 -41.40 -9.63
CA ALA A 458 27.43 -40.60 -8.91
C ALA A 458 27.65 -39.26 -9.64
N ALA A 459 27.80 -38.20 -8.88
CA ALA A 459 28.19 -36.89 -9.37
C ALA A 459 29.70 -36.76 -9.36
N ASP A 460 30.38 -37.21 -10.42
CA ASP A 460 31.83 -37.16 -10.56
C ASP A 460 32.25 -36.66 -11.94
N SER A 461 33.54 -36.41 -12.13
CA SER A 461 34.09 -35.86 -13.36
C SER A 461 34.07 -36.83 -14.55
N THR A 462 33.75 -38.10 -14.31
CA THR A 462 33.70 -39.15 -15.34
C THR A 462 32.27 -39.51 -15.76
N SER A 463 31.30 -39.06 -15.01
CA SER A 463 29.88 -39.30 -15.19
C SER A 463 29.19 -38.20 -16.02
N ILE A 464 28.07 -38.54 -16.69
CA ILE A 464 27.21 -37.54 -17.34
C ILE A 464 26.60 -36.58 -16.33
N LEU A 465 26.40 -37.04 -15.07
CA LEU A 465 25.97 -36.18 -13.97
C LEU A 465 27.17 -35.40 -13.47
N PRO A 466 27.28 -34.10 -13.73
CA PRO A 466 28.46 -33.33 -13.37
C PRO A 466 28.62 -33.24 -11.84
N PRO A 467 29.87 -33.04 -11.35
CA PRO A 467 30.11 -32.83 -9.93
C PRO A 467 29.31 -31.65 -9.39
N GLY A 468 28.83 -31.77 -8.16
CA GLY A 468 28.07 -30.74 -7.48
C GLY A 468 26.72 -31.21 -6.97
N TYR A 469 25.98 -30.29 -6.40
CA TYR A 469 24.68 -30.58 -5.78
C TYR A 469 23.57 -30.81 -6.79
N ALA A 470 22.77 -31.86 -6.61
CA ALA A 470 21.52 -32.07 -7.37
C ALA A 470 20.38 -31.27 -6.69
N TYR A 471 20.21 -30.02 -7.13
CA TYR A 471 19.28 -29.09 -6.50
C TYR A 471 17.81 -29.34 -6.74
N CYS A 472 17.48 -29.89 -7.94
CA CYS A 472 16.11 -30.16 -8.32
C CYS A 472 16.04 -31.49 -9.09
N ILE A 473 15.11 -32.34 -8.68
CA ILE A 473 14.69 -33.51 -9.45
C ILE A 473 13.21 -33.30 -9.78
N TYR A 474 12.87 -33.47 -11.04
CA TYR A 474 11.50 -33.33 -11.52
C TYR A 474 11.19 -34.41 -12.56
N PHE A 475 10.07 -35.11 -12.41
CA PHE A 475 9.57 -36.03 -13.40
C PHE A 475 8.43 -35.38 -14.19
N ASP A 476 8.58 -35.35 -15.50
CA ASP A 476 7.55 -34.81 -16.39
C ASP A 476 6.43 -35.84 -16.67
N ARG A 477 5.41 -35.42 -17.43
CA ARG A 477 4.26 -36.29 -17.74
C ARG A 477 4.60 -37.54 -18.58
N ALA A 478 5.78 -37.54 -19.19
CA ALA A 478 6.30 -38.70 -19.95
C ALA A 478 7.24 -39.57 -19.09
N ASP A 479 7.27 -39.34 -17.75
CA ASP A 479 8.12 -39.98 -16.76
C ASP A 479 9.62 -39.84 -17.04
N ARG A 480 9.99 -38.77 -17.75
CA ARG A 480 11.40 -38.42 -17.94
C ARG A 480 11.87 -37.64 -16.72
N GLY A 481 12.99 -38.04 -16.12
CA GLY A 481 13.57 -37.40 -14.95
C GLY A 481 14.51 -36.25 -15.34
N TRP A 482 14.20 -35.04 -14.92
CA TRP A 482 15.02 -33.85 -15.12
C TRP A 482 15.86 -33.63 -13.86
N PHE A 483 17.17 -33.83 -13.96
CA PHE A 483 18.11 -33.67 -12.85
C PHE A 483 18.89 -32.37 -13.04
N CYS A 484 18.56 -31.38 -12.22
CA CYS A 484 19.19 -30.05 -12.28
C CYS A 484 20.32 -29.98 -11.25
N THR A 485 21.55 -29.84 -11.75
CA THR A 485 22.75 -29.73 -10.94
C THR A 485 23.29 -28.30 -10.95
N GLU A 486 24.33 -28.05 -10.20
CA GLU A 486 25.02 -26.76 -10.20
C GLU A 486 25.60 -26.42 -11.59
N SER A 487 25.99 -27.43 -12.37
CA SER A 487 26.66 -27.29 -13.64
C SER A 487 25.76 -27.51 -14.87
N GLY A 488 24.48 -27.74 -14.69
CA GLY A 488 23.56 -27.93 -15.83
C GLY A 488 22.40 -28.90 -15.56
N VAL A 489 21.70 -29.25 -16.62
CA VAL A 489 20.53 -30.12 -16.60
C VAL A 489 20.81 -31.41 -17.35
N VAL A 490 20.51 -32.53 -16.73
CA VAL A 490 20.67 -33.89 -17.27
C VAL A 490 19.30 -34.58 -17.32
N LEU A 491 19.04 -35.36 -18.36
CA LEU A 491 17.81 -36.10 -18.51
C LEU A 491 18.01 -37.58 -18.17
N TYR A 492 17.15 -38.13 -17.31
CA TYR A 492 17.03 -39.53 -17.04
C TYR A 492 15.94 -40.15 -17.92
N ASP A 493 16.32 -41.15 -18.72
CA ASP A 493 15.40 -41.96 -19.50
C ASP A 493 15.00 -43.20 -18.68
N ALA A 494 13.74 -43.29 -18.30
CA ALA A 494 13.20 -44.40 -17.50
C ALA A 494 13.19 -45.73 -18.29
N ILE A 495 13.10 -45.68 -19.65
CA ILE A 495 13.08 -46.88 -20.51
C ILE A 495 14.47 -47.46 -20.66
N GLY A 496 15.45 -46.60 -20.92
CA GLY A 496 16.86 -47.00 -21.05
C GLY A 496 17.62 -47.13 -19.74
N ASP A 497 16.99 -46.76 -18.62
CA ASP A 497 17.61 -46.68 -17.27
C ASP A 497 18.99 -45.99 -17.30
N SER A 498 19.06 -44.90 -18.05
CA SER A 498 20.33 -44.20 -18.32
C SER A 498 20.17 -42.67 -18.30
N LEU A 499 21.33 -42.00 -18.06
CA LEU A 499 21.38 -40.52 -18.17
C LEU A 499 21.78 -40.12 -19.59
N THR A 500 21.15 -39.09 -20.08
CA THR A 500 21.44 -38.45 -21.37
C THR A 500 21.54 -36.95 -21.19
N THR A 501 22.18 -36.27 -22.13
CA THR A 501 22.18 -34.80 -22.15
C THR A 501 20.73 -34.34 -22.40
N ALA A 502 20.28 -33.36 -21.58
CA ALA A 502 18.95 -32.80 -21.76
C ALA A 502 18.83 -32.13 -23.15
N PRO A 503 17.77 -32.45 -23.93
CA PRO A 503 17.53 -31.87 -25.27
C PRO A 503 17.00 -30.45 -25.15
N LEU A 504 17.81 -29.55 -24.60
CA LEU A 504 17.48 -28.14 -24.42
C LEU A 504 17.75 -27.36 -25.71
N PRO A 505 17.01 -26.24 -25.96
CA PRO A 505 17.25 -25.39 -27.13
C PRO A 505 18.68 -24.80 -27.14
N ASP A 506 19.19 -24.46 -28.32
CA ASP A 506 20.54 -23.90 -28.47
C ASP A 506 20.76 -22.56 -27.74
N ASP A 507 19.68 -21.80 -27.54
CA ASP A 507 19.66 -20.53 -26.82
C ASP A 507 19.47 -20.69 -25.30
N PHE A 508 19.36 -21.92 -24.79
CA PHE A 508 19.29 -22.17 -23.35
C PHE A 508 20.60 -21.78 -22.68
N PRO A 509 20.56 -20.91 -21.64
CA PRO A 509 21.77 -20.44 -20.99
C PRO A 509 22.56 -21.59 -20.33
N THR A 510 23.71 -21.96 -20.88
CA THR A 510 24.54 -23.09 -20.39
C THR A 510 25.05 -22.89 -18.96
N SER A 511 25.14 -21.64 -18.49
CA SER A 511 25.56 -21.28 -17.12
C SER A 511 24.38 -21.19 -16.13
N MET A 512 23.16 -21.52 -16.55
CA MET A 512 21.98 -21.42 -15.71
C MET A 512 21.95 -22.54 -14.65
N THR A 513 22.08 -22.18 -13.38
CA THR A 513 21.82 -23.10 -12.26
C THR A 513 20.31 -23.18 -12.03
N VAL A 514 19.65 -24.21 -12.51
CA VAL A 514 18.19 -24.41 -12.36
C VAL A 514 17.89 -24.91 -10.95
N ARG A 515 17.06 -24.17 -10.23
CA ARG A 515 16.65 -24.48 -8.84
C ARG A 515 15.30 -25.14 -8.75
N ASN A 516 14.44 -24.87 -9.73
CA ASN A 516 13.10 -25.44 -9.76
C ASN A 516 12.63 -25.63 -11.20
N ILE A 517 11.78 -26.63 -11.43
CA ILE A 517 11.06 -26.83 -12.70
C ILE A 517 9.57 -26.85 -12.37
N TYR A 518 8.81 -26.14 -13.17
CA TYR A 518 7.36 -26.15 -13.13
C TYR A 518 6.78 -26.50 -14.52
N HIS A 519 5.71 -27.26 -14.55
CA HIS A 519 5.03 -27.69 -15.77
C HIS A 519 3.54 -27.33 -15.68
N ASP A 520 3.09 -26.42 -16.53
CA ASP A 520 1.72 -25.93 -16.51
C ASP A 520 0.72 -26.84 -17.24
N ARG A 521 -0.57 -26.51 -17.19
CA ARG A 521 -1.63 -27.29 -17.85
C ARG A 521 -1.52 -27.29 -19.37
N LEU A 522 -0.93 -26.25 -19.96
CA LEU A 522 -0.74 -26.10 -21.40
C LEU A 522 0.48 -26.87 -21.91
N GLY A 523 1.22 -27.53 -21.00
CA GLY A 523 2.40 -28.30 -21.34
C GLY A 523 3.66 -27.47 -21.45
N ARG A 524 3.66 -26.21 -20.99
CA ARG A 524 4.88 -25.37 -20.97
C ARG A 524 5.72 -25.72 -19.77
N MET A 525 7.04 -25.79 -19.98
CA MET A 525 8.02 -25.99 -18.91
C MET A 525 8.73 -24.69 -18.57
N TYR A 526 8.81 -24.41 -17.29
CA TYR A 526 9.46 -23.24 -16.73
C TYR A 526 10.72 -23.69 -15.98
N PHE A 527 11.89 -23.29 -16.47
CA PHE A 527 13.17 -23.54 -15.83
C PHE A 527 13.52 -22.30 -14.99
N ILE A 528 13.42 -22.45 -13.69
CA ILE A 528 13.55 -21.35 -12.72
C ILE A 528 14.99 -21.34 -12.18
N PRO A 529 15.78 -20.31 -12.49
CA PRO A 529 17.19 -20.25 -12.09
C PRO A 529 17.36 -19.78 -10.65
N GLN A 530 18.59 -19.93 -10.14
CA GLN A 530 18.99 -19.33 -8.88
C GLN A 530 19.02 -17.80 -8.95
N LYS A 531 19.38 -17.24 -10.11
CA LYS A 531 19.45 -15.81 -10.40
C LYS A 531 19.14 -15.59 -11.88
N GLY A 532 18.46 -14.50 -12.20
CA GLY A 532 18.12 -14.13 -13.57
C GLY A 532 16.70 -14.50 -13.95
N GLU A 533 16.43 -14.48 -15.25
CA GLU A 533 15.10 -14.69 -15.80
C GLU A 533 14.76 -16.16 -15.92
N THR A 534 13.46 -16.50 -15.74
CA THR A 534 12.96 -17.86 -15.96
C THR A 534 12.94 -18.17 -17.46
N TYR A 535 13.53 -19.28 -17.85
CA TYR A 535 13.48 -19.77 -19.22
C TYR A 535 12.22 -20.63 -19.44
N VAL A 536 11.49 -20.40 -20.51
CA VAL A 536 10.21 -21.09 -20.76
C VAL A 536 10.22 -21.77 -22.12
N THR A 537 9.76 -23.02 -22.13
CA THR A 537 9.58 -23.79 -23.37
C THR A 537 8.13 -24.27 -23.53
N ASP A 538 7.75 -24.55 -24.76
CA ASP A 538 6.51 -25.28 -25.08
C ASP A 538 6.65 -26.80 -24.81
N SER A 539 5.59 -27.55 -25.08
CA SER A 539 5.57 -29.01 -24.91
C SER A 539 6.56 -29.78 -25.80
N LEU A 540 7.09 -29.13 -26.82
CA LEU A 540 8.12 -29.66 -27.72
C LEU A 540 9.53 -29.14 -27.40
N LEU A 541 9.69 -28.53 -26.25
CA LEU A 541 10.92 -27.91 -25.76
C LEU A 541 11.43 -26.75 -26.64
N ARG A 542 10.56 -26.10 -27.40
CA ARG A 542 10.92 -24.88 -28.15
C ARG A 542 10.72 -23.63 -27.26
N PRO A 543 11.60 -22.64 -27.34
CA PRO A 543 11.46 -21.40 -26.57
C PRO A 543 10.10 -20.75 -26.81
N CYS A 544 9.46 -20.30 -25.77
CA CYS A 544 8.23 -19.53 -25.87
C CYS A 544 8.20 -18.33 -24.91
N SER A 545 7.62 -17.21 -25.37
CA SER A 545 7.49 -16.02 -24.58
C SER A 545 6.22 -16.08 -23.73
N VAL A 546 6.38 -15.78 -22.42
CA VAL A 546 5.29 -15.74 -21.46
C VAL A 546 5.45 -14.50 -20.57
N THR A 547 4.37 -13.81 -20.27
CA THR A 547 4.40 -12.68 -19.32
C THR A 547 4.72 -13.20 -17.92
N LEU A 548 5.87 -12.82 -17.39
CA LEU A 548 6.36 -13.16 -16.05
C LEU A 548 6.86 -11.90 -15.33
N PRO A 549 6.95 -11.92 -13.97
CA PRO A 549 7.64 -10.87 -13.23
C PRO A 549 9.09 -10.71 -13.70
N LYS A 550 9.58 -9.49 -13.73
CA LYS A 550 10.97 -9.17 -14.05
C LYS A 550 11.96 -9.55 -12.93
N GLU A 551 11.43 -9.69 -11.72
CA GLU A 551 12.16 -10.10 -10.53
C GLU A 551 12.54 -11.58 -10.62
N THR A 552 13.53 -11.99 -9.78
CA THR A 552 13.89 -13.40 -9.68
C THR A 552 12.72 -14.23 -9.16
N ASN A 553 12.23 -15.13 -9.99
CA ASN A 553 11.16 -16.07 -9.63
C ASN A 553 11.76 -17.22 -8.81
N PHE A 554 11.03 -17.70 -7.79
CA PHE A 554 11.49 -18.81 -6.94
C PHE A 554 10.70 -20.09 -7.18
N SER A 555 9.39 -20.00 -7.35
CA SER A 555 8.52 -21.15 -7.58
C SER A 555 7.18 -20.73 -8.14
N MET A 556 6.43 -21.69 -8.71
CA MET A 556 5.16 -21.44 -9.37
C MET A 556 4.16 -22.55 -9.07
N ILE A 557 2.86 -22.22 -9.12
CA ILE A 557 1.76 -23.17 -9.02
C ILE A 557 0.50 -22.61 -9.69
N GLU A 558 -0.24 -23.44 -10.40
CA GLU A 558 -1.57 -23.08 -10.92
C GLU A 558 -2.68 -23.40 -9.92
N ASP A 559 -3.65 -22.51 -9.84
CA ASP A 559 -4.88 -22.75 -9.10
C ASP A 559 -5.90 -23.61 -9.88
N THR A 560 -7.11 -23.77 -9.33
CA THR A 560 -8.16 -24.59 -9.92
C THR A 560 -8.73 -24.03 -11.21
N ILE A 561 -8.66 -22.71 -11.43
CA ILE A 561 -9.18 -22.00 -12.61
C ILE A 561 -8.11 -21.70 -13.65
N GLY A 562 -6.84 -22.03 -13.40
CA GLY A 562 -5.73 -21.90 -14.35
C GLY A 562 -4.95 -20.59 -14.24
N GLN A 563 -5.10 -19.83 -13.17
CA GLN A 563 -4.21 -18.70 -12.86
C GLN A 563 -2.88 -19.23 -12.32
N LEU A 564 -1.78 -18.60 -12.72
CA LEU A 564 -0.44 -19.00 -12.28
C LEU A 564 0.05 -18.08 -11.15
N TRP A 565 0.24 -18.65 -10.00
CA TRP A 565 0.79 -17.98 -8.81
C TRP A 565 2.30 -18.16 -8.77
N ILE A 566 3.04 -17.05 -8.65
CA ILE A 566 4.49 -17.00 -8.80
C ILE A 566 5.08 -16.33 -7.57
N THR A 567 5.91 -17.07 -6.83
CA THR A 567 6.67 -16.52 -5.69
C THR A 567 7.96 -15.89 -6.17
N THR A 568 8.26 -14.68 -5.71
CA THR A 568 9.46 -13.93 -6.11
C THR A 568 10.23 -13.40 -4.90
N ALA A 569 11.34 -12.71 -5.17
CA ALA A 569 12.10 -12.01 -4.13
C ALA A 569 11.39 -10.76 -3.60
N ASP A 570 10.37 -10.25 -4.31
CA ASP A 570 9.70 -8.97 -4.04
C ASP A 570 8.17 -9.11 -3.88
N GLY A 571 7.66 -10.30 -3.67
CA GLY A 571 6.24 -10.53 -3.45
C GLY A 571 5.68 -11.75 -4.15
N LEU A 572 4.37 -11.88 -4.10
CA LEU A 572 3.60 -12.90 -4.80
C LEU A 572 2.95 -12.28 -6.03
N TYR A 573 3.08 -12.92 -7.16
CA TYR A 573 2.42 -12.50 -8.39
C TYR A 573 1.38 -13.53 -8.81
N CYS A 574 0.29 -13.05 -9.39
CA CYS A 574 -0.72 -13.88 -10.04
C CYS A 574 -0.81 -13.48 -11.52
N ARG A 575 -0.48 -14.39 -12.42
CA ARG A 575 -0.80 -14.23 -13.83
C ARG A 575 -2.18 -14.81 -14.07
N ARG A 576 -3.12 -13.95 -14.41
CA ARG A 576 -4.50 -14.33 -14.71
C ARG A 576 -4.62 -15.02 -16.08
N THR A 577 -5.78 -15.57 -16.34
CA THR A 577 -6.10 -16.27 -17.62
C THR A 577 -6.09 -15.33 -18.82
N ASP A 578 -6.27 -14.03 -18.64
CA ASP A 578 -6.14 -12.97 -19.65
C ASP A 578 -4.68 -12.51 -19.89
N ASN A 579 -3.69 -13.15 -19.23
CA ASN A 579 -2.28 -12.79 -19.17
C ASN A 579 -1.95 -11.48 -18.43
N SER A 580 -2.89 -10.86 -17.75
CA SER A 580 -2.60 -9.75 -16.84
C SER A 580 -1.80 -10.27 -15.65
N LEU A 581 -0.84 -9.45 -15.17
CA LEU A 581 0.03 -9.78 -14.06
C LEU A 581 -0.29 -8.86 -12.87
N HIS A 582 -0.75 -9.46 -11.76
CA HIS A 582 -1.06 -8.75 -10.53
C HIS A 582 -0.03 -9.10 -9.45
N ARG A 583 0.48 -8.07 -8.76
CA ARG A 583 1.40 -8.22 -7.65
C ARG A 583 0.67 -8.10 -6.32
N TYR A 584 0.98 -9.01 -5.41
CA TYR A 584 0.53 -8.97 -4.03
C TYR A 584 1.73 -8.78 -3.11
N GLY A 585 1.64 -7.80 -2.25
CA GLY A 585 2.69 -7.44 -1.29
C GLY A 585 2.11 -7.13 0.08
N TYR A 586 2.82 -6.34 0.86
CA TYR A 586 2.38 -5.91 2.19
C TYR A 586 1.03 -5.17 2.15
N ALA A 587 0.80 -4.35 1.11
CA ALA A 587 -0.46 -3.63 0.91
C ALA A 587 -1.68 -4.54 0.77
N ASN A 588 -1.47 -5.78 0.30
CA ASN A 588 -2.52 -6.79 0.14
C ASN A 588 -2.61 -7.76 1.33
N GLY A 589 -1.89 -7.46 2.43
CA GLY A 589 -1.91 -8.27 3.64
C GLY A 589 -0.94 -9.45 3.66
N LEU A 590 0.04 -9.50 2.75
CA LEU A 590 1.15 -10.43 2.90
C LEU A 590 2.02 -10.00 4.09
N PRO A 591 2.32 -10.91 5.04
CA PRO A 591 3.10 -10.56 6.23
C PRO A 591 4.55 -10.27 5.92
N SER A 592 5.05 -10.86 4.86
CA SER A 592 6.39 -10.66 4.33
C SER A 592 6.37 -10.90 2.83
N ALA A 593 6.97 -9.99 2.08
CA ALA A 593 7.14 -10.13 0.63
C ALA A 593 8.31 -11.05 0.26
N ILE A 594 9.08 -11.54 1.23
CA ILE A 594 10.29 -12.35 1.00
C ILE A 594 9.90 -13.83 0.99
N PHE A 595 9.73 -14.39 -0.21
CA PHE A 595 9.49 -15.81 -0.39
C PHE A 595 10.79 -16.62 -0.38
N THR A 596 10.66 -17.93 -0.26
CA THR A 596 11.76 -18.88 -0.28
C THR A 596 11.67 -19.76 -1.54
N LEU A 597 12.70 -20.60 -1.77
CA LEU A 597 12.68 -21.60 -2.86
C LEU A 597 11.72 -22.78 -2.59
N CYS A 598 10.91 -22.72 -1.55
CA CYS A 598 9.93 -23.73 -1.22
C CYS A 598 8.92 -23.90 -2.37
N ARG A 599 8.72 -25.13 -2.82
CA ARG A 599 7.69 -25.43 -3.82
C ARG A 599 6.30 -25.26 -3.19
N PRO A 600 5.41 -24.47 -3.77
CA PRO A 600 4.03 -24.36 -3.32
C PRO A 600 3.32 -25.71 -3.41
N GLN A 601 2.35 -25.89 -2.53
CA GLN A 601 1.48 -27.07 -2.54
C GLN A 601 0.02 -26.65 -2.61
N ARG A 602 -0.80 -27.42 -3.30
CA ARG A 602 -2.24 -27.19 -3.38
C ARG A 602 -2.95 -28.35 -2.68
N SER A 603 -3.83 -28.01 -1.71
CA SER A 603 -4.69 -28.98 -1.06
C SER A 603 -5.83 -29.44 -1.99
N GLU A 604 -6.50 -30.52 -1.62
CA GLU A 604 -7.70 -31.01 -2.32
C GLU A 604 -8.83 -29.98 -2.35
N SER A 605 -8.91 -29.12 -1.32
CA SER A 605 -9.87 -28.01 -1.25
C SER A 605 -9.55 -26.82 -2.17
N GLY A 606 -8.39 -26.83 -2.87
CA GLY A 606 -7.95 -25.77 -3.75
C GLY A 606 -7.09 -24.68 -3.06
N THR A 607 -6.92 -24.74 -1.74
CA THR A 607 -6.04 -23.82 -1.01
C THR A 607 -4.59 -24.02 -1.43
N ILE A 608 -3.91 -22.93 -1.75
CA ILE A 608 -2.49 -22.91 -2.08
C ILE A 608 -1.69 -22.56 -0.83
N TRP A 609 -0.67 -23.34 -0.57
CA TRP A 609 0.24 -23.17 0.55
C TRP A 609 1.61 -22.73 0.06
N LEU A 610 2.14 -21.66 0.61
CA LEU A 610 3.35 -20.98 0.18
C LEU A 610 4.36 -20.87 1.33
N GLY A 611 5.61 -21.19 1.08
CA GLY A 611 6.70 -21.00 2.03
C GLY A 611 7.31 -19.60 1.95
N ASN A 612 7.40 -18.94 3.10
CA ASN A 612 7.92 -17.58 3.24
C ASN A 612 9.09 -17.56 4.23
N ALA A 613 9.82 -16.46 4.28
CA ALA A 613 10.94 -16.27 5.22
C ALA A 613 10.49 -16.20 6.69
N GLU A 614 9.24 -15.86 6.94
CA GLU A 614 8.67 -15.70 8.29
C GLU A 614 7.65 -16.78 8.68
N GLY A 615 7.31 -17.69 7.75
CA GLY A 615 6.36 -18.75 8.04
C GLY A 615 5.68 -19.36 6.83
N LEU A 616 4.53 -19.99 7.06
CA LEU A 616 3.69 -20.63 6.06
C LEU A 616 2.47 -19.75 5.77
N ILE A 617 2.19 -19.53 4.51
CA ILE A 617 1.03 -18.75 4.04
C ILE A 617 0.04 -19.70 3.38
N ALA A 618 -1.23 -19.62 3.77
CA ALA A 618 -2.32 -20.27 3.07
C ALA A 618 -3.10 -19.23 2.26
N LEU A 619 -3.33 -19.52 1.00
CA LEU A 619 -4.01 -18.69 0.02
C LEU A 619 -5.23 -19.43 -0.52
N ASP A 620 -6.41 -18.82 -0.42
CA ASP A 620 -7.61 -19.26 -1.11
C ASP A 620 -7.80 -18.39 -2.38
N PRO A 621 -7.48 -18.90 -3.59
CA PRO A 621 -7.55 -18.11 -4.81
C PRO A 621 -8.94 -17.53 -5.10
N ALA A 622 -10.01 -18.24 -4.70
CA ALA A 622 -11.38 -17.77 -4.93
C ALA A 622 -11.73 -16.55 -4.09
N LYS A 623 -11.20 -16.49 -2.86
CA LYS A 623 -11.39 -15.33 -1.98
C LYS A 623 -10.56 -14.14 -2.43
N VAL A 624 -9.35 -14.36 -2.91
CA VAL A 624 -8.49 -13.27 -3.41
C VAL A 624 -9.14 -12.55 -4.58
N ALA A 625 -9.78 -13.28 -5.50
CA ALA A 625 -10.47 -12.69 -6.65
C ALA A 625 -11.70 -11.84 -6.27
N GLN A 626 -12.32 -12.08 -5.12
CA GLN A 626 -13.52 -11.33 -4.66
C GLN A 626 -13.16 -10.00 -3.98
N TYR A 627 -11.93 -9.82 -3.51
CA TYR A 627 -11.49 -8.64 -2.74
C TYR A 627 -10.66 -7.66 -3.58
N GLU A 628 -11.01 -7.45 -4.85
CA GLU A 628 -10.48 -6.30 -5.60
C GLU A 628 -11.12 -5.02 -5.08
N TYR A 629 -10.55 -4.50 -4.03
CA TYR A 629 -10.94 -3.21 -3.46
C TYR A 629 -10.34 -2.11 -4.33
N ASN A 630 -11.14 -1.58 -5.25
CA ASN A 630 -10.79 -0.42 -6.11
C ASN A 630 -10.80 0.90 -5.30
N SER A 631 -10.17 0.97 -4.14
CA SER A 631 -10.02 2.24 -3.44
C SER A 631 -8.83 2.99 -4.00
N ARG A 632 -9.10 4.10 -4.68
CA ARG A 632 -8.04 5.06 -5.03
C ARG A 632 -7.44 5.65 -3.76
N VAL A 633 -6.15 5.96 -3.80
CA VAL A 633 -5.52 6.70 -2.71
C VAL A 633 -6.19 8.07 -2.62
N SER A 634 -6.67 8.43 -1.43
CA SER A 634 -7.29 9.72 -1.16
C SER A 634 -6.24 10.73 -0.66
N ILE A 635 -6.25 11.94 -1.20
CA ILE A 635 -5.45 13.05 -0.66
C ILE A 635 -6.26 13.66 0.47
N THR A 636 -5.81 13.41 1.69
CA THR A 636 -6.54 13.76 2.91
C THR A 636 -6.32 15.19 3.34
N ARG A 637 -5.14 15.78 3.00
CA ARG A 637 -4.82 17.15 3.33
C ARG A 637 -3.72 17.72 2.44
N ILE A 638 -3.82 19.01 2.09
CA ILE A 638 -2.79 19.77 1.42
C ILE A 638 -2.50 20.99 2.27
N GLU A 639 -1.26 21.11 2.75
CA GLU A 639 -0.79 22.25 3.48
C GLU A 639 0.19 23.04 2.62
N GLN A 640 -0.12 24.32 2.37
CA GLN A 640 0.75 25.18 1.54
C GLN A 640 1.21 26.40 2.33
N HIS A 641 2.51 26.49 2.53
CA HIS A 641 3.16 27.65 3.12
C HIS A 641 4.19 28.23 2.16
N ARG A 642 3.81 29.31 1.47
CA ARG A 642 4.67 30.00 0.47
C ARG A 642 5.13 29.05 -0.64
N SER A 643 6.40 28.63 -0.60
CA SER A 643 7.04 27.72 -1.57
C SER A 643 7.13 26.28 -1.08
N THR A 644 6.58 25.97 0.09
CA THR A 644 6.53 24.62 0.66
C THR A 644 5.12 24.07 0.53
N VAL A 645 4.98 22.87 0.02
CA VAL A 645 3.70 22.14 -0.10
C VAL A 645 3.87 20.77 0.53
N THR A 646 2.99 20.45 1.48
CA THR A 646 2.90 19.12 2.10
C THR A 646 1.60 18.47 1.68
N PHE A 647 1.70 17.29 1.10
CA PHE A 647 0.58 16.43 0.74
C PHE A 647 0.46 15.33 1.78
N ARG A 648 -0.74 15.13 2.34
CA ARG A 648 -1.10 13.96 3.14
C ARG A 648 -2.08 13.12 2.37
N PHE A 649 -1.88 11.82 2.39
CA PHE A 649 -2.66 10.87 1.61
C PHE A 649 -2.78 9.52 2.31
N SER A 650 -3.86 8.80 2.04
CA SER A 650 -4.14 7.48 2.57
C SER A 650 -4.99 6.68 1.59
N ASP A 651 -4.85 5.37 1.58
CA ASP A 651 -5.75 4.47 0.84
C ASP A 651 -7.05 4.19 1.59
N LEU A 652 -7.21 4.72 2.79
CA LEU A 652 -8.38 4.60 3.66
C LEU A 652 -8.82 3.13 3.92
N ARG A 653 -7.89 2.18 3.78
CA ARG A 653 -8.17 0.75 4.09
C ARG A 653 -8.22 0.49 5.59
N TYR A 654 -7.75 1.41 6.41
CA TYR A 654 -7.64 1.28 7.87
C TYR A 654 -6.99 -0.04 8.30
N SER A 655 -6.04 -0.52 7.50
CA SER A 655 -5.20 -1.68 7.80
C SER A 655 -4.04 -1.29 8.73
N ASP A 656 -3.17 -2.24 9.05
CA ASP A 656 -2.00 -1.94 9.88
C ASP A 656 -1.08 -0.94 9.13
N PRO A 657 -0.83 0.26 9.69
CA PRO A 657 0.03 1.26 9.05
C PRO A 657 1.43 0.76 8.70
N SER A 658 1.95 -0.23 9.46
CA SER A 658 3.27 -0.81 9.20
C SER A 658 3.34 -1.59 7.88
N THR A 659 2.20 -1.94 7.31
CA THR A 659 2.08 -2.70 6.05
C THR A 659 1.79 -1.83 4.84
N MET A 660 1.58 -0.54 5.04
CA MET A 660 1.23 0.39 3.95
C MET A 660 2.47 0.95 3.27
N TYR A 661 2.47 0.91 1.94
CA TYR A 661 3.49 1.48 1.09
C TYR A 661 2.83 2.30 -0.01
N TYR A 662 3.35 3.50 -0.24
CA TYR A 662 2.88 4.40 -1.30
C TYR A 662 4.03 4.75 -2.24
N GLU A 663 3.69 4.92 -3.50
CA GLU A 663 4.55 5.48 -4.52
C GLU A 663 4.01 6.83 -4.94
N TYR A 664 4.85 7.88 -4.91
CA TYR A 664 4.44 9.23 -5.24
C TYR A 664 5.50 9.99 -6.03
N ARG A 665 5.06 11.03 -6.76
CA ARG A 665 5.93 11.95 -7.49
C ARG A 665 5.25 13.29 -7.70
N LEU A 666 6.05 14.35 -7.81
CA LEU A 666 5.60 15.68 -8.21
C LEU A 666 6.11 15.98 -9.61
N GLU A 667 5.21 16.10 -10.58
CA GLU A 667 5.54 16.38 -11.98
C GLU A 667 6.22 17.74 -12.11
N GLY A 668 7.36 17.77 -12.82
CA GLY A 668 8.19 18.96 -12.98
C GLY A 668 9.25 19.16 -11.91
N VAL A 669 9.28 18.30 -10.87
CA VAL A 669 10.28 18.32 -9.80
C VAL A 669 11.03 16.99 -9.72
N ASP A 670 10.28 15.88 -9.68
CA ASP A 670 10.83 14.54 -9.55
C ASP A 670 11.11 13.92 -10.92
N GLU A 671 12.29 13.35 -11.11
CA GLU A 671 12.63 12.53 -12.28
C GLU A 671 12.13 11.08 -12.16
N ASN A 672 12.06 10.55 -10.92
CA ASN A 672 11.60 9.20 -10.59
C ASN A 672 10.60 9.26 -9.44
N SER A 673 9.76 8.22 -9.33
CA SER A 673 8.84 8.07 -8.20
C SER A 673 9.60 7.77 -6.90
N HIS A 674 9.05 8.23 -5.79
CA HIS A 674 9.51 7.96 -4.42
C HIS A 674 8.62 6.92 -3.77
N ILE A 675 9.20 6.01 -2.98
CA ILE A 675 8.47 5.03 -2.20
C ILE A 675 8.56 5.40 -0.72
N ILE A 676 7.42 5.47 -0.05
CA ILE A 676 7.34 5.74 1.38
C ILE A 676 6.56 4.64 2.10
N ARG A 677 7.01 4.28 3.31
CA ARG A 677 6.37 3.29 4.19
C ARG A 677 5.71 3.99 5.38
N SER A 678 4.54 3.53 5.77
CA SER A 678 3.84 3.85 7.02
C SER A 678 3.53 5.32 7.32
N ARG A 679 3.82 6.25 6.42
CA ARG A 679 3.41 7.66 6.52
C ARG A 679 2.95 8.15 5.16
N GLY A 680 1.69 8.45 5.03
CA GLY A 680 1.14 9.06 3.82
C GLY A 680 1.42 10.57 3.80
N GLU A 681 2.69 10.98 3.81
CA GLU A 681 3.08 12.39 3.80
C GLU A 681 4.27 12.64 2.88
N ALA A 682 4.13 13.61 1.97
CA ALA A 682 5.18 14.06 1.07
C ALA A 682 5.32 15.58 1.16
N THR A 683 6.51 16.07 1.51
CA THR A 683 6.79 17.49 1.64
C THR A 683 7.81 17.95 0.59
N TYR A 684 7.44 18.96 -0.19
CA TYR A 684 8.29 19.62 -1.17
C TYR A 684 8.57 21.05 -0.73
N THR A 685 9.83 21.40 -0.62
CA THR A 685 10.30 22.73 -0.20
C THR A 685 10.89 23.49 -1.37
N ASP A 686 10.90 24.83 -1.28
CA ASP A 686 11.53 25.73 -2.25
C ASP A 686 11.02 25.57 -3.70
N LEU A 687 9.74 25.24 -3.85
CA LEU A 687 9.09 25.17 -5.15
C LEU A 687 9.06 26.53 -5.83
N ARG A 688 9.38 26.58 -7.11
CA ARG A 688 9.25 27.79 -7.92
C ARG A 688 7.77 28.12 -8.14
N PRO A 689 7.43 29.41 -8.34
CA PRO A 689 6.06 29.75 -8.73
C PRO A 689 5.66 29.01 -10.01
N GLY A 690 4.53 28.30 -9.97
CA GLY A 690 4.10 27.49 -11.10
C GLY A 690 2.92 26.56 -10.75
N ASN A 691 2.48 25.78 -11.71
CA ASN A 691 1.49 24.73 -11.53
C ASN A 691 2.22 23.38 -11.49
N TYR A 692 1.86 22.56 -10.52
CA TYR A 692 2.42 21.23 -10.30
C TYR A 692 1.31 20.20 -10.24
N THR A 693 1.58 18.98 -10.69
CA THR A 693 0.67 17.83 -10.54
C THR A 693 1.34 16.82 -9.62
N PHE A 694 0.71 16.55 -8.49
CA PHE A 694 1.15 15.51 -7.57
C PHE A 694 0.43 14.21 -7.92
N HIS A 695 1.19 13.13 -8.01
CA HIS A 695 0.72 11.78 -8.29
C HIS A 695 1.01 10.90 -7.09
N VAL A 696 0.05 10.07 -6.67
CA VAL A 696 0.22 9.11 -5.59
C VAL A 696 -0.61 7.86 -5.87
N GLN A 697 -0.04 6.70 -5.56
CA GLN A 697 -0.69 5.41 -5.67
C GLN A 697 -0.22 4.48 -4.55
N SER A 698 -0.98 3.42 -4.25
CA SER A 698 -0.48 2.31 -3.44
C SER A 698 0.63 1.59 -4.21
N TYR A 699 1.71 1.24 -3.53
CA TYR A 699 2.87 0.64 -4.18
C TYR A 699 2.52 -0.68 -4.87
N GLY A 700 2.76 -0.74 -6.19
CA GLY A 700 2.45 -1.90 -7.02
C GLY A 700 0.98 -1.99 -7.48
N GLU A 701 0.13 -0.98 -7.21
CA GLU A 701 -1.28 -0.91 -7.59
C GLU A 701 -1.57 0.36 -8.40
N PRO A 702 -1.18 0.43 -9.69
CA PRO A 702 -1.31 1.65 -10.50
C PRO A 702 -2.77 2.09 -10.70
N GLU A 703 -3.75 1.18 -10.59
CA GLU A 703 -5.18 1.47 -10.65
C GLU A 703 -5.68 2.35 -9.48
N THR A 704 -4.92 2.42 -8.40
CA THR A 704 -5.22 3.25 -7.23
C THR A 704 -4.73 4.69 -7.36
N GLU A 705 -4.10 5.05 -8.50
CA GLU A 705 -3.49 6.37 -8.70
C GLU A 705 -4.50 7.50 -8.55
N THR A 706 -4.10 8.49 -7.76
CA THR A 706 -4.79 9.77 -7.61
C THR A 706 -3.85 10.90 -7.93
N THR A 707 -4.40 11.93 -8.60
CA THR A 707 -3.64 13.11 -8.99
C THR A 707 -4.30 14.38 -8.46
N VAL A 708 -3.49 15.33 -8.00
CA VAL A 708 -3.98 16.65 -7.59
C VAL A 708 -3.08 17.75 -8.16
N ARG A 709 -3.71 18.85 -8.61
CA ARG A 709 -3.00 20.03 -9.11
C ARG A 709 -2.87 21.07 -8.02
N VAL A 710 -1.66 21.57 -7.83
CA VAL A 710 -1.35 22.63 -6.87
C VAL A 710 -0.67 23.78 -7.59
N ARG A 711 -1.06 25.02 -7.25
CA ARG A 711 -0.46 26.24 -7.78
C ARG A 711 0.37 26.92 -6.69
N VAL A 712 1.66 27.04 -6.92
CA VAL A 712 2.55 27.81 -6.06
C VAL A 712 2.53 29.27 -6.54
N PRO A 713 2.06 30.22 -5.71
CA PRO A 713 1.95 31.63 -6.07
C PRO A 713 3.32 32.33 -6.12
N ILE A 714 3.39 33.42 -6.88
CA ILE A 714 4.54 34.31 -6.86
C ILE A 714 4.58 35.00 -5.50
N GLY A 715 5.62 34.75 -4.73
CA GLY A 715 5.79 35.37 -3.41
C GLY A 715 6.03 36.89 -3.48
N PRO A 716 5.94 37.61 -2.37
CA PRO A 716 6.12 39.08 -2.33
C PRO A 716 7.44 39.54 -2.93
N ARG A 717 8.53 38.77 -2.77
CA ARG A 717 9.84 39.05 -3.37
C ARG A 717 9.80 38.95 -4.89
N GLY A 718 9.09 37.95 -5.45
CA GLY A 718 8.91 37.81 -6.88
C GLY A 718 8.09 38.94 -7.46
N TRP A 719 7.01 39.37 -6.80
CA TRP A 719 6.25 40.56 -7.19
C TRP A 719 7.10 41.83 -7.15
N MET A 720 7.95 42.00 -6.11
CA MET A 720 8.89 43.12 -6.06
C MET A 720 9.86 43.12 -7.26
N GLN A 721 10.37 41.95 -7.65
CA GLN A 721 11.25 41.84 -8.81
C GLN A 721 10.51 42.17 -10.12
N ILE A 722 9.27 41.68 -10.28
CA ILE A 722 8.43 41.99 -11.44
C ILE A 722 8.14 43.49 -11.52
N ILE A 723 7.77 44.11 -10.37
CA ILE A 723 7.51 45.54 -10.28
C ILE A 723 8.79 46.32 -10.58
N LEU A 724 9.95 45.93 -10.06
CA LEU A 724 11.23 46.58 -10.33
C LEU A 724 11.59 46.50 -11.83
N VAL A 725 11.42 45.31 -12.45
CA VAL A 725 11.63 45.15 -13.89
C VAL A 725 10.65 46.02 -14.68
N ALA A 726 9.38 46.07 -14.32
CA ALA A 726 8.38 46.93 -14.93
C ALA A 726 8.71 48.40 -14.79
N LEU A 727 9.20 48.85 -13.64
CA LEU A 727 9.66 50.21 -13.39
C LEU A 727 10.89 50.56 -14.24
N ILE A 728 11.86 49.65 -14.39
CA ILE A 728 13.03 49.78 -15.25
C ILE A 728 12.58 49.91 -16.71
N VAL A 729 11.68 49.08 -17.20
CA VAL A 729 11.13 49.13 -18.54
C VAL A 729 10.40 50.45 -18.78
N LEU A 730 9.59 50.88 -17.78
CA LEU A 730 8.89 52.18 -17.84
C LEU A 730 9.84 53.37 -17.84
N ALA A 731 10.94 53.32 -17.11
CA ALA A 731 11.99 54.34 -17.09
C ALA A 731 12.82 54.35 -18.40
N LEU A 732 13.04 53.22 -19.02
CA LEU A 732 13.77 53.10 -20.29
C LEU A 732 12.89 53.42 -21.50
N TYR A 733 11.56 53.35 -21.38
CA TYR A 733 10.65 53.65 -22.49
C TYR A 733 10.75 55.09 -23.02
N PRO A 734 10.78 56.18 -22.23
CA PRO A 734 11.00 57.54 -22.69
C PRO A 734 12.39 57.74 -23.33
N VAL A 735 13.41 57.06 -22.78
CA VAL A 735 14.78 57.08 -23.38
C VAL A 735 14.77 56.39 -24.74
N TYR A 736 14.12 55.22 -24.83
CA TYR A 736 13.91 54.55 -26.14
C TYR A 736 13.12 55.41 -27.13
N ARG A 737 12.09 56.13 -26.66
CA ARG A 737 11.27 57.04 -27.49
C ARG A 737 12.08 58.25 -27.97
N LEU A 738 12.96 58.79 -27.10
CA LEU A 738 13.88 59.85 -27.41
C LEU A 738 14.93 59.43 -28.46
N ILE A 739 15.54 58.28 -28.28
CA ILE A 739 16.50 57.71 -29.23
C ILE A 739 15.82 57.43 -30.57
N ARG A 740 14.60 56.86 -30.58
CA ARG A 740 13.83 56.63 -31.80
C ARG A 740 13.41 57.93 -32.51
N HIS A 741 13.12 58.99 -31.74
CA HIS A 741 12.83 60.30 -32.31
C HIS A 741 14.08 60.90 -32.91
N TYR A 742 15.23 60.80 -32.22
CA TYR A 742 16.52 61.31 -32.73
C TYR A 742 16.97 60.61 -34.02
N LEU A 743 16.77 59.26 -34.06
CA LEU A 743 17.07 58.44 -35.25
C LEU A 743 16.08 58.67 -36.42
N ARG A 744 14.83 59.05 -36.15
CA ARG A 744 13.86 59.46 -37.20
C ARG A 744 14.09 60.83 -37.81
N THR A 745 14.75 61.69 -37.09
CA THR A 745 15.07 63.04 -37.59
C THR A 745 16.35 63.10 -38.40
N SER A 746 17.15 62.01 -38.47
CA SER A 746 18.44 61.99 -39.17
C SER A 746 18.46 61.22 -40.50
N ASN A 747 17.32 60.76 -41.04
CA ASN A 747 17.28 60.17 -42.40
C ASN A 747 15.94 60.44 -43.07
N PRO A 748 15.89 61.24 -44.21
CA PRO A 748 14.73 61.18 -45.08
C PRO A 748 15.00 60.27 -46.29
N ALA A 749 13.94 59.40 -46.49
CA ALA A 749 13.55 58.76 -47.73
C ALA A 749 14.35 57.57 -48.29
N SER A 750 13.72 56.42 -48.35
CA SER A 750 13.19 55.85 -49.57
C SER A 750 12.39 54.61 -49.32
N GLU A 751 11.26 54.51 -49.93
CA GLU A 751 10.25 53.48 -50.01
C GLU A 751 10.80 52.25 -50.78
N ASP A 752 10.29 51.10 -50.44
CA ASP A 752 9.57 50.11 -51.22
C ASP A 752 9.92 48.64 -50.91
N GLU A 753 8.84 47.97 -50.61
CA GLU A 753 8.34 46.64 -51.01
C GLU A 753 9.02 45.29 -50.63
N GLN A 754 8.23 44.55 -49.92
CA GLN A 754 7.76 43.16 -50.11
C GLN A 754 8.59 41.94 -49.71
N SER A 755 7.92 41.26 -48.79
CA SER A 755 7.63 39.83 -48.75
C SER A 755 8.65 38.81 -48.27
N ALA A 756 8.20 38.14 -47.20
CA ALA A 756 8.09 36.69 -46.94
C ALA A 756 9.31 35.89 -46.52
N ASP A 757 9.06 35.26 -45.43
CA ASP A 757 9.45 33.90 -44.97
C ASP A 757 10.73 33.67 -44.14
N ASP A 758 10.45 33.38 -42.88
CA ASP A 758 10.93 32.31 -41.97
C ASP A 758 12.37 32.30 -41.42
N GLU A 759 12.38 32.52 -40.05
CA GLU A 759 13.22 31.93 -38.96
C GLU A 759 14.76 31.96 -39.04
N PRO A 760 15.40 32.00 -37.86
CA PRO A 760 15.45 32.94 -36.72
C PRO A 760 16.73 33.80 -36.75
N ALA A 761 16.54 35.09 -36.92
CA ALA A 761 17.62 36.07 -37.18
C ALA A 761 18.17 36.81 -35.95
N GLU A 762 17.81 36.41 -34.71
CA GLU A 762 18.20 37.20 -33.53
C GLU A 762 19.66 37.06 -33.07
N GLN A 763 20.38 36.00 -33.46
CA GLN A 763 21.80 35.87 -33.09
C GLN A 763 22.79 36.46 -34.09
N LYS A 764 22.42 36.70 -35.35
CA LYS A 764 23.31 37.30 -36.39
C LYS A 764 23.38 38.84 -36.33
N ALA A 765 22.41 39.47 -35.68
CA ALA A 765 22.36 40.96 -35.68
C ALA A 765 23.28 41.64 -34.64
N LYS A 766 23.86 40.91 -33.70
CA LYS A 766 24.63 41.48 -32.58
C LYS A 766 26.06 41.90 -32.95
N TYR A 767 26.61 41.40 -34.08
CA TYR A 767 28.01 41.58 -34.48
C TYR A 767 28.21 42.03 -35.92
N ALA A 768 27.17 42.53 -36.57
CA ALA A 768 27.19 42.89 -37.99
C ALA A 768 28.21 43.98 -38.38
N ASN A 769 28.85 44.70 -37.43
CA ASN A 769 29.81 45.79 -37.70
C ASN A 769 31.19 45.56 -37.07
N VAL A 770 31.52 44.29 -36.63
CA VAL A 770 32.84 44.01 -36.08
C VAL A 770 33.59 43.08 -37.04
N SER A 771 34.52 43.63 -37.81
CA SER A 771 35.46 42.84 -38.65
C SER A 771 36.82 42.85 -37.95
N ILE A 772 37.16 41.70 -37.33
CA ILE A 772 38.48 41.46 -36.73
C ILE A 772 39.22 40.50 -37.67
N PRO A 773 40.45 40.81 -38.13
CA PRO A 773 41.21 39.89 -38.99
C PRO A 773 41.45 38.54 -38.32
N ASP A 774 41.34 37.45 -39.11
CA ASP A 774 41.51 36.09 -38.60
C ASP A 774 42.85 35.86 -37.93
N GLU A 775 43.94 36.42 -38.44
CA GLU A 775 45.28 36.36 -37.83
C GLU A 775 45.32 36.98 -36.41
N THR A 776 44.50 38.00 -36.15
CA THR A 776 44.39 38.62 -34.82
C THR A 776 43.61 37.73 -33.89
N LEU A 777 42.59 37.00 -34.39
CA LEU A 777 41.77 36.05 -33.62
C LEU A 777 42.56 34.80 -33.28
N ASP A 778 43.37 34.30 -34.22
CA ASP A 778 44.27 33.15 -33.97
C ASP A 778 45.34 33.47 -32.93
N ALA A 779 45.96 34.68 -33.01
CA ALA A 779 46.90 35.14 -32.00
C ALA A 779 46.25 35.29 -30.62
N LEU A 780 45.05 35.81 -30.58
CA LEU A 780 44.28 35.93 -29.33
C LEU A 780 43.90 34.60 -28.73
N HIS A 781 43.53 33.61 -29.58
CA HIS A 781 43.26 32.26 -29.17
C HIS A 781 44.49 31.60 -28.54
N ALA A 782 45.65 31.68 -29.24
CA ALA A 782 46.93 31.16 -28.72
C ALA A 782 47.33 31.79 -27.39
N GLN A 783 47.07 33.11 -27.22
CA GLN A 783 47.34 33.80 -25.97
C GLN A 783 46.45 33.35 -24.82
N ILE A 784 45.15 33.07 -25.08
CA ILE A 784 44.20 32.51 -24.08
C ILE A 784 44.61 31.11 -23.70
N ASP A 785 44.95 30.23 -24.65
CA ASP A 785 45.44 28.87 -24.41
C ASP A 785 46.71 28.87 -23.55
N GLY A 786 47.64 29.80 -23.82
CA GLY A 786 48.86 29.98 -23.03
C GLY A 786 48.53 30.29 -21.56
N ILE A 787 47.72 31.31 -21.33
CA ILE A 787 47.32 31.74 -19.98
C ILE A 787 46.51 30.67 -19.26
N MET A 788 45.61 29.98 -19.97
CA MET A 788 44.85 28.88 -19.40
C MET A 788 45.72 27.73 -18.93
N ASN A 789 46.74 27.35 -19.70
CA ASN A 789 47.68 26.28 -19.34
C ASN A 789 48.70 26.69 -18.28
N GLU A 790 49.32 27.88 -18.41
CA GLU A 790 50.37 28.35 -17.50
C GLU A 790 49.82 28.67 -16.09
N GLN A 791 48.70 29.39 -16.04
CA GLN A 791 48.10 29.83 -14.79
C GLN A 791 47.02 28.90 -14.25
N GLN A 792 46.65 27.85 -14.99
CA GLN A 792 45.61 26.88 -14.66
C GLN A 792 44.31 27.53 -14.22
N LEU A 793 43.92 28.61 -14.88
CA LEU A 793 42.75 29.40 -14.52
C LEU A 793 41.43 28.60 -14.55
N TYR A 794 41.40 27.56 -15.39
CA TYR A 794 40.25 26.65 -15.46
C TYR A 794 39.88 25.92 -14.15
N LEU A 795 40.81 25.87 -13.19
CA LEU A 795 40.57 25.29 -11.86
C LEU A 795 39.73 26.20 -10.95
N ARG A 796 39.64 27.46 -11.25
CA ARG A 796 38.79 28.40 -10.52
C ARG A 796 37.32 28.19 -10.86
N GLN A 797 36.49 27.93 -9.81
CA GLN A 797 35.06 27.63 -9.99
C GLN A 797 34.24 28.78 -10.55
N ASP A 798 34.62 30.01 -10.24
CA ASP A 798 33.90 31.25 -10.52
C ASP A 798 34.47 32.06 -11.72
N LEU A 799 35.36 31.48 -12.53
CA LEU A 799 35.99 32.18 -13.65
C LEU A 799 34.99 32.67 -14.70
N LYS A 800 35.05 33.99 -15.00
CA LYS A 800 34.16 34.67 -15.95
C LYS A 800 34.94 35.14 -17.16
N ILE A 801 34.32 35.19 -18.36
CA ILE A 801 34.89 35.67 -19.59
C ILE A 801 35.46 37.11 -19.47
N ALA A 802 34.84 37.96 -18.63
CA ALA A 802 35.31 39.34 -18.42
C ALA A 802 36.65 39.40 -17.68
N GLU A 803 36.97 38.40 -16.85
CA GLU A 803 38.25 38.30 -16.15
C GLU A 803 39.36 37.86 -17.11
N VAL A 804 39.05 36.89 -17.98
CA VAL A 804 40.00 36.47 -19.01
C VAL A 804 40.27 37.60 -20.00
N ALA A 805 39.24 38.36 -20.39
CA ALA A 805 39.37 39.56 -21.23
C ALA A 805 40.32 40.59 -20.65
N LYS A 806 40.28 40.83 -19.34
CA LYS A 806 41.25 41.72 -18.66
C LYS A 806 42.66 41.19 -18.69
N LEU A 807 42.85 39.87 -18.55
CA LEU A 807 44.19 39.28 -18.55
C LEU A 807 44.89 39.33 -19.91
N VAL A 808 44.09 39.22 -21.00
CA VAL A 808 44.59 39.34 -22.37
C VAL A 808 44.50 40.78 -22.92
N ASN A 809 44.09 41.74 -22.05
CA ASN A 809 43.94 43.16 -22.35
C ASN A 809 43.08 43.49 -23.59
N VAL A 810 41.94 42.81 -23.74
CA VAL A 810 40.95 43.06 -24.79
C VAL A 810 39.55 43.29 -24.18
N PRO A 811 38.69 44.02 -24.89
CA PRO A 811 37.29 44.17 -24.45
C PRO A 811 36.55 42.81 -24.45
N PRO A 812 35.63 42.56 -23.48
CA PRO A 812 34.92 41.27 -23.39
C PRO A 812 34.14 40.86 -24.62
N TYR A 813 33.69 41.82 -25.45
CA TYR A 813 32.95 41.53 -26.67
C TYR A 813 33.84 40.88 -27.75
N GLN A 814 35.14 41.18 -27.81
CA GLN A 814 36.08 40.54 -28.70
C GLN A 814 36.32 39.08 -28.37
N LEU A 815 36.39 38.72 -27.10
CA LEU A 815 36.40 37.32 -26.65
C LEU A 815 35.11 36.62 -26.96
N SER A 816 33.96 37.27 -26.77
CA SER A 816 32.68 36.68 -27.12
C SER A 816 32.60 36.42 -28.64
N TYR A 817 33.13 37.32 -29.46
CA TYR A 817 33.22 37.17 -30.90
C TYR A 817 34.17 36.03 -31.30
N LEU A 818 35.35 35.92 -30.70
CA LEU A 818 36.29 34.83 -30.89
C LEU A 818 35.63 33.48 -30.67
N PHE A 819 35.03 33.30 -29.50
CA PHE A 819 34.40 32.03 -29.18
C PHE A 819 33.19 31.67 -30.06
N THR A 820 32.29 32.65 -30.31
CA THR A 820 31.03 32.34 -31.02
C THR A 820 31.18 32.35 -32.55
N GLN A 821 32.01 33.22 -33.16
CA GLN A 821 32.09 33.36 -34.61
C GLN A 821 33.31 32.61 -35.18
N HIS A 822 34.46 32.70 -34.53
CA HIS A 822 35.70 32.09 -35.05
C HIS A 822 35.83 30.61 -34.57
N MET A 823 35.63 30.33 -33.27
CA MET A 823 35.76 28.98 -32.72
C MET A 823 34.46 28.17 -32.73
N GLN A 824 33.33 28.78 -33.10
CA GLN A 824 31.99 28.14 -33.10
C GLN A 824 31.63 27.39 -31.80
N THR A 825 32.06 27.93 -30.66
CA THR A 825 31.84 27.37 -29.34
C THR A 825 31.44 28.47 -28.35
N THR A 826 31.14 28.11 -27.12
CA THR A 826 30.95 29.10 -26.04
C THR A 826 32.18 29.12 -25.13
N PHE A 827 32.44 30.23 -24.43
CA PHE A 827 33.51 30.34 -23.44
C PHE A 827 33.43 29.25 -22.38
N TYR A 828 32.22 28.90 -21.95
CA TYR A 828 32.03 27.82 -20.95
C TYR A 828 32.24 26.43 -21.52
N ASP A 829 31.86 26.16 -22.77
CA ASP A 829 32.15 24.88 -23.42
C ASP A 829 33.65 24.66 -23.61
N TYR A 830 34.40 25.73 -24.01
CA TYR A 830 35.85 25.76 -24.08
C TYR A 830 36.48 25.52 -22.67
N LEU A 831 36.02 26.21 -21.63
CA LEU A 831 36.48 26.04 -20.27
C LEU A 831 36.24 24.60 -19.74
N TYR A 832 35.12 24.02 -20.12
CA TYR A 832 34.81 22.63 -19.72
C TYR A 832 35.73 21.60 -20.37
N ASP A 833 36.24 21.84 -21.58
CA ASP A 833 37.21 20.95 -22.22
C ASP A 833 38.50 20.84 -21.38
N PHE A 834 39.04 21.97 -20.94
CA PHE A 834 40.21 21.96 -20.00
C PHE A 834 39.91 21.24 -18.69
N ARG A 835 38.74 21.47 -18.09
CA ARG A 835 38.37 20.84 -16.80
C ARG A 835 38.22 19.34 -16.94
N ILE A 836 37.66 18.86 -18.06
CA ILE A 836 37.52 17.43 -18.32
C ILE A 836 38.87 16.76 -18.58
N GLU A 837 39.70 17.37 -19.37
CA GLU A 837 41.05 16.83 -19.59
C GLU A 837 41.88 16.79 -18.31
N GLU A 838 41.81 17.80 -17.46
CA GLU A 838 42.46 17.80 -16.16
C GLU A 838 41.88 16.69 -15.25
N PHE A 839 40.56 16.46 -15.26
CA PHE A 839 39.95 15.39 -14.51
C PHE A 839 40.44 14.00 -14.98
N LYS A 840 40.52 13.78 -16.29
CA LYS A 840 41.09 12.55 -16.87
C LYS A 840 42.55 12.36 -16.46
N ARG A 841 43.36 13.41 -16.54
CA ARG A 841 44.77 13.42 -16.15
C ARG A 841 44.98 13.01 -14.69
N ARG A 842 44.18 13.56 -13.77
CA ARG A 842 44.22 13.25 -12.34
C ARG A 842 43.79 11.81 -12.04
N ILE A 843 42.80 11.28 -12.78
CA ILE A 843 42.42 9.86 -12.66
C ILE A 843 43.57 8.96 -13.08
N ILE A 844 44.24 9.25 -14.22
CA ILE A 844 45.39 8.46 -14.69
C ILE A 844 46.54 8.55 -13.70
N ALA A 845 46.75 9.70 -13.06
CA ALA A 845 47.75 9.89 -11.98
C ALA A 845 47.38 9.15 -10.67
N GLY A 846 46.21 8.48 -10.59
CA GLY A 846 45.84 7.65 -9.44
C GLY A 846 45.25 8.39 -8.25
N GLU A 847 44.82 9.65 -8.43
CA GLU A 847 44.26 10.47 -7.34
C GLU A 847 42.94 9.91 -6.76
N LEU A 848 42.22 9.03 -7.49
CA LEU A 848 41.06 8.29 -6.97
C LEU A 848 41.35 7.40 -5.77
N LYS A 849 42.64 7.13 -5.45
CA LYS A 849 43.00 6.45 -4.19
C LYS A 849 42.80 7.34 -2.97
N ARG A 850 42.77 8.65 -3.14
CA ARG A 850 42.71 9.66 -2.07
C ARG A 850 41.43 10.50 -2.08
N TYR A 851 40.77 10.65 -3.21
CA TYR A 851 39.60 11.53 -3.38
C TYR A 851 38.45 10.77 -4.04
N THR A 852 37.21 11.14 -3.66
CA THR A 852 36.02 10.69 -4.39
C THR A 852 35.93 11.36 -5.77
N VAL A 853 35.11 10.81 -6.65
CA VAL A 853 34.86 11.38 -7.99
C VAL A 853 34.36 12.84 -7.90
N GLU A 854 33.49 13.11 -6.92
CA GLU A 854 32.95 14.44 -6.67
C GLU A 854 34.00 15.42 -6.18
N ALA A 855 34.80 15.01 -5.22
CA ALA A 855 35.88 15.84 -4.67
C ALA A 855 36.94 16.16 -5.75
N LEU A 856 37.21 15.20 -6.63
CA LEU A 856 38.14 15.39 -7.75
C LEU A 856 37.57 16.35 -8.80
N ALA A 857 36.29 16.24 -9.10
CA ALA A 857 35.59 17.16 -10.00
C ALA A 857 35.58 18.63 -9.47
N GLN A 858 35.35 18.80 -8.17
CA GLN A 858 35.42 20.13 -7.53
C GLN A 858 36.84 20.73 -7.62
N ARG A 859 37.86 19.92 -7.46
CA ARG A 859 39.27 20.33 -7.62
C ARG A 859 39.65 20.66 -9.07
N CYS A 860 38.86 20.17 -10.04
CA CYS A 860 38.95 20.52 -11.45
C CYS A 860 38.12 21.74 -11.84
N GLY A 861 37.50 22.43 -10.86
CA GLY A 861 36.78 23.68 -11.08
C GLY A 861 35.26 23.52 -11.33
N PHE A 862 34.67 22.34 -11.14
CA PHE A 862 33.22 22.16 -11.24
C PHE A 862 32.50 22.54 -9.95
N ASN A 863 31.41 23.33 -10.04
CA ASN A 863 30.67 23.84 -8.90
C ASN A 863 29.70 22.82 -8.30
N SER A 864 29.25 21.82 -9.07
CA SER A 864 28.31 20.80 -8.58
C SER A 864 28.51 19.45 -9.26
N ARG A 865 28.16 18.38 -8.54
CA ARG A 865 28.15 17.00 -9.03
C ARG A 865 27.28 16.83 -10.29
N ALA A 866 26.07 17.37 -10.26
CA ALA A 866 25.10 17.25 -11.36
C ALA A 866 25.65 17.90 -12.66
N SER A 867 26.19 19.13 -12.54
CA SER A 867 26.81 19.84 -13.67
C SER A 867 27.99 19.04 -14.25
N PHE A 868 28.88 18.52 -13.40
CA PHE A 868 30.02 17.72 -13.83
C PHE A 868 29.57 16.46 -14.60
N PHE A 869 28.68 15.63 -14.01
CA PHE A 869 28.25 14.39 -14.64
C PHE A 869 27.58 14.61 -16.01
N ARG A 870 26.74 15.62 -16.12
CA ARG A 870 26.06 15.99 -17.37
C ARG A 870 27.06 16.44 -18.43
N ILE A 871 28.00 17.33 -18.08
CA ILE A 871 28.98 17.89 -19.03
C ILE A 871 29.98 16.82 -19.43
N PHE A 872 30.47 16.01 -18.50
CA PHE A 872 31.38 14.92 -18.78
C PHE A 872 30.76 13.93 -19.78
N LYS A 873 29.51 13.49 -19.55
CA LYS A 873 28.81 12.60 -20.49
C LYS A 873 28.59 13.26 -21.86
N LYS A 874 28.22 14.56 -21.91
CA LYS A 874 28.06 15.31 -23.16
C LYS A 874 29.35 15.35 -24.00
N LYS A 875 30.51 15.57 -23.34
CA LYS A 875 31.81 15.75 -24.00
C LYS A 875 32.54 14.42 -24.30
N THR A 876 32.36 13.36 -23.47
CA THR A 876 33.10 12.10 -23.61
C THR A 876 32.25 10.93 -24.13
N GLY A 877 30.93 11.11 -24.23
CA GLY A 877 29.99 10.05 -24.59
C GLY A 877 29.68 9.04 -23.47
N THR A 878 30.46 9.03 -22.39
CA THR A 878 30.34 8.07 -21.28
C THR A 878 30.21 8.79 -19.93
N THR A 879 29.64 8.11 -18.93
CA THR A 879 29.61 8.69 -17.57
C THR A 879 31.02 8.62 -16.92
N PRO A 880 31.35 9.48 -15.94
CA PRO A 880 32.62 9.43 -15.22
C PRO A 880 32.89 8.04 -14.63
N ASN A 881 31.87 7.36 -14.11
CA ASN A 881 32.02 6.03 -13.52
C ASN A 881 32.32 4.95 -14.58
N GLU A 882 31.69 5.01 -15.72
CA GLU A 882 31.96 4.12 -16.86
C GLU A 882 33.38 4.32 -17.39
N PHE A 883 33.83 5.58 -17.54
CA PHE A 883 35.18 5.92 -17.95
C PHE A 883 36.23 5.35 -16.96
N ILE A 884 36.01 5.50 -15.66
CA ILE A 884 36.86 4.93 -14.61
C ILE A 884 36.90 3.41 -14.71
N LYS A 885 35.77 2.75 -14.97
CA LYS A 885 35.70 1.29 -15.12
C LYS A 885 36.45 0.80 -16.35
N GLN A 886 36.34 1.52 -17.46
CA GLN A 886 37.07 1.23 -18.71
C GLN A 886 38.60 1.36 -18.49
N LEU A 887 39.07 2.41 -17.79
CA LEU A 887 40.46 2.59 -17.46
C LEU A 887 41.01 1.47 -16.55
N LYS A 888 40.23 0.99 -15.58
CA LYS A 888 40.62 -0.13 -14.72
C LYS A 888 40.74 -1.45 -15.49
N ASN A 889 39.80 -1.69 -16.42
CA ASN A 889 39.83 -2.89 -17.25
C ASN A 889 40.99 -2.88 -18.23
N ASN A 890 41.32 -1.73 -18.83
CA ASN A 890 42.47 -1.60 -19.74
C ASN A 890 43.83 -1.71 -19.02
N ASN A 891 43.91 -1.38 -17.72
CA ASN A 891 45.11 -1.54 -16.91
C ASN A 891 45.27 -2.95 -16.28
N ALA A 892 44.20 -3.76 -16.30
CA ALA A 892 44.25 -5.17 -15.87
C ALA A 892 44.65 -6.13 -16.99
N THR A 893 44.70 -5.63 -18.24
CA THR A 893 45.12 -6.41 -19.44
C THR A 893 46.54 -6.05 -19.93
N ARG A 894 47.26 -5.17 -19.23
CA ARG A 894 48.68 -4.91 -19.34
C ARG A 894 49.35 -5.37 -18.05
#